data_23027c6250225a108cc429041d98b243
#
_entry.id   23027c6250225a108cc429041d98b243
#
_cell.length_a   1.000
_cell.length_b   1.000
_cell.length_c   1.000
_cell.angle_alpha   90.00
_cell.angle_beta   90.00
_cell.angle_gamma   90.00
#
_symmetry.space_group_name_H-M   'P 1'
#
loop_
_entity.id
_entity.type
_entity.pdbx_description
1 polymer ?
#
loop_
_entity_poly.entity_id
_entity_poly.type
_entity_poly.pdbx_seq_one_letter_code
_entity_poly.pdbx_strand_id
1 'polypeptide(L)'
;MLRSIPPLALALFLATPALAADVRPIPPPGVPVPDADRAELTAGVEALRKEIEALRTELKGKPDLLALLPDVIIFQKAVDWALRYDEFFTPSLIASAKQQLELGMQRARELREGKPAWNSATGLVVRGYVSKIDGSIQPYGLVIPEDWTPTEKNSRRLDFWFRGRAEKSTELAFVADRLKNRGEFTPPGAIVLHPFGRYCCANKFAGETDLFEALENARTHYKIDSSRISVRGFSMGGASAWQFGTHFAGLWAAVAPGAGFSETAEFSKVFADGKTPPPWWEQVLYRWYDSTVYAANLFNTTTVAYSGEIDGQKQAAEIMIRFLEKEGLSIPHVIGANTAHKYNPDSRPLIEEIVTRAAVKGNDPEPKKVRFTTYSLLYPEMEWVRVEALTSEWERSDVTAEVEGSKIVVQTKNVSALQLNSPFQSGLPGERIKGVSIDGQVLPAKWNKTSIQFHRTGNTWVAGPVNPKTSPLVKRPELCGPIDHAFMGSFIFIRPTGKPLNEKIGAWTKAEMDHALAFWRKVFRGDVRVKDDTALTPDDIATANLILWGDPSSNTALAKILPKLPLQWTAEKLVFGGQTYSAAEHAPLLIYPNPANRSRYIVLNSGPTMREEALLNNAQQVAKLPDWAIINLNTAPDAKNPGEVVHAGFFDSQWRAPQK
;
A
#
# COMPACT_ATOMS: atom_id res chain seq x y z
N MET A 1 -77.96 -7.89 -12.38
CA MET A 1 -76.88 -8.60 -11.65
C MET A 1 -75.57 -8.25 -12.30
N LEU A 2 -74.92 -7.20 -11.79
CA LEU A 2 -73.54 -6.82 -12.22
C LEU A 2 -72.57 -7.45 -11.23
N ARG A 3 -71.68 -8.32 -11.72
CA ARG A 3 -70.57 -8.88 -10.95
C ARG A 3 -69.39 -7.94 -11.00
N SER A 4 -68.97 -7.44 -9.86
CA SER A 4 -67.75 -6.64 -9.67
C SER A 4 -66.51 -7.52 -9.79
N ILE A 5 -65.53 -7.07 -10.59
CA ILE A 5 -64.17 -7.65 -10.70
C ILE A 5 -63.28 -6.95 -9.66
N PRO A 6 -62.52 -7.66 -8.81
CA PRO A 6 -61.58 -7.00 -7.91
C PRO A 6 -60.31 -6.55 -8.63
N PRO A 7 -59.63 -5.47 -8.19
CA PRO A 7 -58.40 -4.97 -8.82
C PRO A 7 -57.21 -5.90 -8.53
N LEU A 8 -56.47 -6.24 -9.57
CA LEU A 8 -55.23 -6.98 -9.51
C LEU A 8 -54.15 -6.06 -8.87
N ALA A 9 -53.71 -6.40 -7.66
CA ALA A 9 -52.58 -5.74 -7.02
C ALA A 9 -51.28 -6.19 -7.73
N LEU A 10 -50.64 -5.27 -8.46
CA LEU A 10 -49.32 -5.44 -9.05
C LEU A 10 -48.27 -5.36 -7.93
N ALA A 11 -47.80 -6.51 -7.47
CA ALA A 11 -46.68 -6.57 -6.53
C ALA A 11 -45.39 -6.24 -7.30
N LEU A 12 -44.88 -5.04 -7.10
CA LEU A 12 -43.52 -4.67 -7.53
C LEU A 12 -42.51 -5.46 -6.69
N PHE A 13 -41.98 -6.53 -7.23
CA PHE A 13 -40.80 -7.18 -6.68
C PHE A 13 -39.60 -6.24 -6.93
N LEU A 14 -39.23 -5.47 -5.92
CA LEU A 14 -37.91 -4.85 -5.83
C LEU A 14 -36.90 -5.99 -5.69
N ALA A 15 -36.29 -6.39 -6.80
CA ALA A 15 -35.13 -7.26 -6.78
C ALA A 15 -33.99 -6.50 -6.09
N THR A 16 -33.81 -6.73 -4.79
CA THR A 16 -32.54 -6.42 -4.13
C THR A 16 -31.45 -7.24 -4.84
N PRO A 17 -30.33 -6.66 -5.27
CA PRO A 17 -29.25 -7.45 -5.81
C PRO A 17 -28.79 -8.42 -4.71
N ALA A 18 -28.86 -9.71 -5.00
CA ALA A 18 -28.30 -10.76 -4.18
C ALA A 18 -26.76 -10.61 -4.24
N LEU A 19 -26.20 -9.75 -3.42
CA LEU A 19 -24.77 -9.76 -3.10
C LEU A 19 -24.50 -11.06 -2.33
N ALA A 20 -23.52 -11.79 -2.80
CA ALA A 20 -23.08 -13.10 -2.36
C ALA A 20 -23.28 -13.35 -0.85
N ALA A 21 -24.17 -14.28 -0.52
CA ALA A 21 -24.62 -14.56 0.84
C ALA A 21 -23.60 -15.33 1.72
N ASP A 22 -22.37 -15.61 1.25
CA ASP A 22 -21.48 -16.59 1.90
C ASP A 22 -20.13 -16.06 2.41
N VAL A 23 -19.78 -14.80 2.22
CA VAL A 23 -18.51 -14.26 2.75
C VAL A 23 -18.77 -13.48 4.02
N ARG A 24 -18.23 -13.96 5.16
CA ARG A 24 -18.37 -13.23 6.42
C ARG A 24 -17.77 -11.82 6.31
N PRO A 25 -18.43 -10.79 6.86
CA PRO A 25 -17.95 -9.43 6.74
C PRO A 25 -16.68 -9.19 7.55
N ILE A 26 -15.78 -8.34 7.00
CA ILE A 26 -14.59 -7.82 7.67
C ILE A 26 -14.59 -6.30 7.47
N PRO A 27 -14.63 -5.50 8.57
CA PRO A 27 -14.72 -5.92 9.97
C PRO A 27 -16.02 -6.70 10.28
N PRO A 28 -16.03 -7.54 11.34
CA PRO A 28 -17.24 -8.23 11.77
C PRO A 28 -18.26 -7.23 12.33
N PRO A 29 -19.54 -7.60 12.43
CA PRO A 29 -20.55 -6.77 13.09
C PRO A 29 -20.17 -6.42 14.53
N GLY A 30 -20.43 -5.18 14.93
CA GLY A 30 -20.26 -4.73 16.30
C GLY A 30 -21.37 -5.22 17.25
N VAL A 31 -21.19 -4.93 18.54
CA VAL A 31 -22.20 -5.14 19.56
C VAL A 31 -23.10 -3.89 19.66
N PRO A 32 -24.38 -4.04 20.07
CA PRO A 32 -25.25 -2.90 20.31
C PRO A 32 -24.66 -1.93 21.34
N VAL A 33 -24.75 -0.64 21.07
CA VAL A 33 -24.42 0.43 22.00
C VAL A 33 -25.73 0.90 22.64
N PRO A 34 -25.84 0.93 24.00
CA PRO A 34 -27.04 1.44 24.68
C PRO A 34 -27.38 2.87 24.22
N ASP A 35 -28.65 3.19 24.10
CA ASP A 35 -29.11 4.47 23.54
C ASP A 35 -28.56 5.67 24.31
N ALA A 36 -28.46 5.59 25.63
CA ALA A 36 -27.86 6.65 26.46
C ALA A 36 -26.39 6.88 26.15
N ASP A 37 -25.61 5.80 26.01
CA ASP A 37 -24.18 5.88 25.64
C ASP A 37 -24.01 6.39 24.19
N ARG A 38 -24.86 5.93 23.26
CA ARG A 38 -24.86 6.40 21.87
C ARG A 38 -25.15 7.91 21.80
N ALA A 39 -26.13 8.40 22.55
CA ALA A 39 -26.45 9.83 22.62
C ALA A 39 -25.29 10.65 23.20
N GLU A 40 -24.69 10.18 24.30
CA GLU A 40 -23.53 10.83 24.93
C GLU A 40 -22.32 10.89 23.99
N LEU A 41 -21.96 9.76 23.37
CA LEU A 41 -20.84 9.69 22.43
C LEU A 41 -21.08 10.56 21.19
N THR A 42 -22.32 10.59 20.66
CA THR A 42 -22.68 11.45 19.52
C THR A 42 -22.52 12.93 19.87
N ALA A 43 -22.97 13.33 21.06
CA ALA A 43 -22.77 14.71 21.54
C ALA A 43 -21.28 15.05 21.72
N GLY A 44 -20.49 14.12 22.25
CA GLY A 44 -19.04 14.28 22.40
C GLY A 44 -18.32 14.40 21.06
N VAL A 45 -18.65 13.58 20.07
CA VAL A 45 -18.11 13.67 18.70
C VAL A 45 -18.41 15.05 18.08
N GLU A 46 -19.66 15.51 18.22
CA GLU A 46 -20.09 16.80 17.69
C GLU A 46 -19.37 17.99 18.39
N ALA A 47 -19.20 17.91 19.72
CA ALA A 47 -18.47 18.91 20.48
C ALA A 47 -17.00 18.99 20.02
N LEU A 48 -16.32 17.84 19.89
CA LEU A 48 -14.93 17.80 19.44
C LEU A 48 -14.80 18.23 17.97
N ARG A 49 -15.79 17.93 17.11
CA ARG A 49 -15.81 18.41 15.73
C ARG A 49 -15.84 19.94 15.66
N LYS A 50 -16.68 20.59 16.47
CA LYS A 50 -16.74 22.07 16.55
C LYS A 50 -15.41 22.67 17.01
N GLU A 51 -14.77 22.06 18.01
CA GLU A 51 -13.45 22.50 18.47
C GLU A 51 -12.37 22.38 17.38
N ILE A 52 -12.37 21.28 16.61
CA ILE A 52 -11.46 21.08 15.48
C ILE A 52 -11.67 22.16 14.40
N GLU A 53 -12.91 22.50 14.07
CA GLU A 53 -13.21 23.56 13.09
C GLU A 53 -12.79 24.94 13.58
N ALA A 54 -13.01 25.25 14.87
CA ALA A 54 -12.53 26.47 15.48
C ALA A 54 -10.99 26.57 15.42
N LEU A 55 -10.29 25.49 15.81
CA LEU A 55 -8.82 25.42 15.76
C LEU A 55 -8.26 25.59 14.34
N ARG A 56 -8.91 25.04 13.32
CA ARG A 56 -8.52 25.26 11.90
C ARG A 56 -8.49 26.76 11.55
N THR A 57 -9.42 27.52 12.10
CA THR A 57 -9.51 28.98 11.86
C THR A 57 -8.53 29.75 12.73
N GLU A 58 -8.47 29.47 14.03
CA GLU A 58 -7.63 30.15 15.02
C GLU A 58 -6.13 29.96 14.75
N LEU A 59 -5.75 28.78 14.21
CA LEU A 59 -4.35 28.41 13.96
C LEU A 59 -3.85 28.72 12.54
N LYS A 60 -4.64 29.36 11.68
CA LYS A 60 -4.21 29.71 10.30
C LYS A 60 -2.87 30.45 10.25
N GLY A 61 -2.59 31.31 11.22
CA GLY A 61 -1.33 32.06 11.33
C GLY A 61 -0.22 31.35 12.13
N LYS A 62 -0.44 30.10 12.56
CA LYS A 62 0.47 29.32 13.41
C LYS A 62 0.69 27.93 12.77
N PRO A 63 1.43 27.83 11.66
CA PRO A 63 1.54 26.59 10.88
C PRO A 63 2.06 25.39 11.67
N ASP A 64 3.00 25.60 12.60
CA ASP A 64 3.57 24.52 13.42
C ASP A 64 2.52 23.91 14.36
N LEU A 65 1.63 24.73 14.93
CA LEU A 65 0.52 24.24 15.75
C LEU A 65 -0.58 23.61 14.88
N LEU A 66 -0.86 24.19 13.72
CA LEU A 66 -1.85 23.66 12.79
C LEU A 66 -1.43 22.26 12.28
N ALA A 67 -0.14 22.01 12.10
CA ALA A 67 0.41 20.72 11.72
C ALA A 67 0.15 19.60 12.75
N LEU A 68 -0.11 19.95 14.01
CA LEU A 68 -0.46 19.02 15.10
C LEU A 68 -1.96 18.71 15.19
N LEU A 69 -2.81 19.39 14.41
CA LEU A 69 -4.25 19.17 14.45
C LEU A 69 -4.69 17.73 14.14
N PRO A 70 -4.01 16.96 13.26
CA PRO A 70 -4.30 15.54 13.08
C PRO A 70 -4.23 14.71 14.37
N ASP A 71 -3.37 15.07 15.32
CA ASP A 71 -3.24 14.42 16.65
C ASP A 71 -4.48 14.60 17.53
N VAL A 72 -5.34 15.58 17.23
CA VAL A 72 -6.66 15.79 17.84
C VAL A 72 -7.73 15.04 17.05
N ILE A 73 -7.69 15.13 15.71
CA ILE A 73 -8.71 14.57 14.82
C ILE A 73 -8.80 13.06 14.91
N ILE A 74 -7.69 12.33 15.17
CA ILE A 74 -7.71 10.87 15.31
C ILE A 74 -8.73 10.39 16.33
N PHE A 75 -8.93 11.11 17.44
CA PHE A 75 -9.90 10.75 18.48
C PHE A 75 -11.33 10.97 18.04
N GLN A 76 -11.61 12.07 17.37
CA GLN A 76 -12.92 12.38 16.80
C GLN A 76 -13.28 11.34 15.74
N LYS A 77 -12.38 11.08 14.77
CA LYS A 77 -12.58 10.08 13.71
C LYS A 77 -12.81 8.69 14.29
N ALA A 78 -12.02 8.26 15.28
CA ALA A 78 -12.11 6.92 15.86
C ALA A 78 -13.50 6.66 16.45
N VAL A 79 -14.06 7.60 17.19
CA VAL A 79 -15.38 7.46 17.81
C VAL A 79 -16.50 7.68 16.81
N ASP A 80 -16.40 8.70 15.95
CA ASP A 80 -17.39 8.97 14.89
C ASP A 80 -17.58 7.76 13.95
N TRP A 81 -16.48 7.14 13.51
CA TRP A 81 -16.55 5.99 12.62
C TRP A 81 -17.10 4.75 13.31
N ALA A 82 -16.73 4.52 14.59
CA ALA A 82 -17.29 3.44 15.37
C ALA A 82 -18.80 3.58 15.58
N LEU A 83 -19.31 4.80 15.80
CA LEU A 83 -20.75 5.08 15.88
C LEU A 83 -21.46 4.93 14.55
N ARG A 84 -20.88 5.48 13.48
CA ARG A 84 -21.47 5.54 12.15
C ARG A 84 -21.58 4.18 11.48
N TYR A 85 -20.63 3.29 11.78
CA TYR A 85 -20.49 2.00 11.11
C TYR A 85 -20.71 0.80 12.05
N ASP A 86 -21.19 1.05 13.28
CA ASP A 86 -21.44 0.04 14.32
C ASP A 86 -20.21 -0.83 14.61
N GLU A 87 -19.05 -0.20 14.79
CA GLU A 87 -17.74 -0.86 14.99
C GLU A 87 -17.33 -0.90 16.48
N PHE A 88 -18.27 -1.05 17.40
CA PHE A 88 -18.02 -1.38 18.81
C PHE A 88 -18.02 -2.90 18.96
N PHE A 89 -16.86 -3.51 19.09
CA PHE A 89 -16.73 -4.97 19.08
C PHE A 89 -16.79 -5.60 20.48
N THR A 90 -16.72 -4.79 21.53
CA THR A 90 -16.88 -5.19 22.93
C THR A 90 -17.50 -4.05 23.72
N PRO A 91 -18.25 -4.33 24.83
CA PRO A 91 -18.78 -3.27 25.68
C PRO A 91 -17.70 -2.33 26.27
N SER A 92 -16.48 -2.83 26.50
CA SER A 92 -15.37 -2.04 27.03
C SER A 92 -14.91 -0.92 26.07
N LEU A 93 -15.20 -1.03 24.77
CA LEU A 93 -14.89 0.02 23.81
C LEU A 93 -15.75 1.28 24.01
N ILE A 94 -16.91 1.19 24.67
CA ILE A 94 -17.74 2.36 25.00
C ILE A 94 -16.98 3.26 25.96
N ALA A 95 -16.43 2.70 27.04
CA ALA A 95 -15.61 3.46 27.98
C ALA A 95 -14.34 4.02 27.32
N SER A 96 -13.71 3.24 26.43
CA SER A 96 -12.55 3.71 25.65
C SER A 96 -12.91 4.84 24.70
N ALA A 97 -14.11 4.84 24.12
CA ALA A 97 -14.59 5.93 23.26
C ALA A 97 -14.78 7.24 24.05
N LYS A 98 -15.41 7.18 25.25
CA LYS A 98 -15.54 8.33 26.14
C LYS A 98 -14.17 8.91 26.52
N GLN A 99 -13.24 8.04 26.95
CA GLN A 99 -11.85 8.44 27.25
C GLN A 99 -11.16 9.10 26.05
N GLN A 100 -11.34 8.58 24.84
CA GLN A 100 -10.74 9.14 23.63
C GLN A 100 -11.31 10.53 23.30
N LEU A 101 -12.62 10.75 23.48
CA LEU A 101 -13.22 12.09 23.32
C LEU A 101 -12.68 13.08 24.34
N GLU A 102 -12.51 12.66 25.60
CA GLU A 102 -11.92 13.49 26.65
C GLU A 102 -10.48 13.89 26.30
N LEU A 103 -9.65 12.92 25.85
CA LEU A 103 -8.27 13.19 25.39
C LEU A 103 -8.25 14.11 24.16
N GLY A 104 -9.18 13.94 23.23
CA GLY A 104 -9.33 14.83 22.09
C GLY A 104 -9.62 16.27 22.49
N MET A 105 -10.57 16.47 23.42
CA MET A 105 -10.90 17.77 23.97
C MET A 105 -9.75 18.39 24.78
N GLN A 106 -9.01 17.57 25.53
CA GLN A 106 -7.81 18.01 26.23
C GLN A 106 -6.75 18.53 25.25
N ARG A 107 -6.42 17.72 24.24
CA ARG A 107 -5.44 18.12 23.21
C ARG A 107 -5.88 19.36 22.43
N ALA A 108 -7.18 19.50 22.16
CA ALA A 108 -7.71 20.71 21.51
C ALA A 108 -7.44 21.98 22.37
N ARG A 109 -7.65 21.91 23.69
CA ARG A 109 -7.33 23.01 24.61
C ARG A 109 -5.84 23.33 24.65
N GLU A 110 -5.00 22.28 24.83
CA GLU A 110 -3.53 22.42 24.87
C GLU A 110 -2.99 23.05 23.58
N LEU A 111 -3.56 22.65 22.43
CA LEU A 111 -3.18 23.17 21.11
C LEU A 111 -3.57 24.65 20.96
N ARG A 112 -4.75 25.03 21.41
CA ARG A 112 -5.21 26.45 21.45
C ARG A 112 -4.28 27.32 22.30
N GLU A 113 -3.84 26.79 23.46
CA GLU A 113 -2.90 27.48 24.38
C GLU A 113 -1.46 27.51 23.85
N GLY A 114 -1.16 26.77 22.76
CA GLY A 114 0.19 26.65 22.22
C GLY A 114 1.12 25.78 23.08
N LYS A 115 0.56 24.86 23.89
CA LYS A 115 1.29 24.01 24.83
C LYS A 115 0.88 22.52 24.66
N PRO A 116 1.11 21.90 23.47
CA PRO A 116 0.72 20.54 23.21
C PRO A 116 1.60 19.56 24.02
N ALA A 117 1.13 19.13 25.20
CA ALA A 117 1.89 18.31 26.14
C ALA A 117 2.36 16.98 25.53
N TRP A 118 1.55 16.35 24.66
CA TRP A 118 1.93 15.10 23.99
C TRP A 118 3.13 15.24 23.05
N ASN A 119 3.46 16.47 22.62
CA ASN A 119 4.60 16.70 21.71
C ASN A 119 5.96 16.58 22.42
N SER A 120 5.95 16.59 23.76
CA SER A 120 7.11 16.40 24.61
C SER A 120 6.99 15.18 25.54
N ALA A 121 5.94 14.38 25.37
CA ALA A 121 5.68 13.22 26.22
C ALA A 121 6.61 12.04 25.89
N THR A 122 6.95 11.26 26.92
CA THR A 122 7.60 9.96 26.83
C THR A 122 6.60 8.83 27.09
N GLY A 123 6.99 7.58 26.92
CA GLY A 123 6.11 6.41 27.05
C GLY A 123 5.17 6.25 25.86
N LEU A 124 3.90 5.99 26.14
CA LEU A 124 2.90 5.70 25.11
C LEU A 124 2.33 7.01 24.54
N VAL A 125 2.53 7.23 23.26
CA VAL A 125 2.00 8.41 22.52
C VAL A 125 1.28 7.92 21.27
N VAL A 126 0.05 8.38 21.05
CA VAL A 126 -0.64 8.19 19.76
C VAL A 126 -0.62 9.50 18.99
N ARG A 127 -0.39 9.41 17.68
CA ARG A 127 -0.36 10.53 16.76
C ARG A 127 -1.21 10.29 15.53
N GLY A 128 -1.47 11.36 14.80
CA GLY A 128 -2.17 11.32 13.53
C GLY A 128 -1.44 12.12 12.46
N TYR A 129 -1.68 11.73 11.21
CA TYR A 129 -1.21 12.49 10.03
C TYR A 129 -2.28 12.52 8.95
N VAL A 130 -2.13 13.42 8.00
CA VAL A 130 -2.98 13.51 6.81
C VAL A 130 -2.37 12.67 5.71
N SER A 131 -3.06 11.63 5.26
CA SER A 131 -2.57 10.82 4.15
C SER A 131 -2.64 11.56 2.81
N LYS A 132 -1.59 11.44 2.02
CA LYS A 132 -1.50 12.01 0.66
C LYS A 132 -2.37 11.25 -0.35
N ILE A 133 -2.79 10.03 -0.03
CA ILE A 133 -3.61 9.19 -0.92
C ILE A 133 -5.01 9.79 -1.10
N ASP A 134 -5.72 10.02 0.01
CA ASP A 134 -7.14 10.34 0.04
C ASP A 134 -7.49 11.51 0.97
N GLY A 135 -6.49 12.11 1.64
CA GLY A 135 -6.70 13.19 2.62
C GLY A 135 -7.24 12.72 3.96
N SER A 136 -7.40 11.42 4.18
CA SER A 136 -7.89 10.89 5.45
C SER A 136 -6.86 11.05 6.57
N ILE A 137 -7.36 11.22 7.80
CA ILE A 137 -6.50 11.21 8.99
C ILE A 137 -6.26 9.76 9.40
N GLN A 138 -4.98 9.38 9.52
CA GLN A 138 -4.57 8.04 9.91
C GLN A 138 -3.79 8.07 11.23
N PRO A 139 -4.08 7.16 12.18
CA PRO A 139 -3.39 7.10 13.46
C PRO A 139 -2.13 6.23 13.38
N TYR A 140 -1.17 6.48 14.27
CA TYR A 140 -0.10 5.55 14.61
C TYR A 140 0.26 5.65 16.09
N GLY A 141 0.82 4.58 16.66
CA GLY A 141 1.27 4.54 18.05
C GLY A 141 2.78 4.64 18.15
N LEU A 142 3.25 5.21 19.24
CA LEU A 142 4.67 5.31 19.58
C LEU A 142 4.93 4.81 21.00
N VAL A 143 6.11 4.23 21.19
CA VAL A 143 6.72 4.09 22.51
C VAL A 143 7.97 4.94 22.49
N ILE A 144 7.94 6.06 23.23
CA ILE A 144 9.05 7.01 23.31
C ILE A 144 9.88 6.66 24.56
N PRO A 145 11.22 6.54 24.44
CA PRO A 145 12.09 6.25 25.57
C PRO A 145 11.97 7.30 26.68
N GLU A 146 12.08 6.87 27.93
CA GLU A 146 11.95 7.76 29.10
C GLU A 146 13.05 8.83 29.18
N ASP A 147 14.24 8.53 28.63
CA ASP A 147 15.38 9.44 28.56
C ASP A 147 15.35 10.38 27.34
N TRP A 148 14.30 10.32 26.52
CA TRP A 148 14.15 11.23 25.37
C TRP A 148 13.73 12.63 25.81
N THR A 149 14.26 13.65 25.14
CA THR A 149 13.84 15.04 25.32
C THR A 149 13.66 15.74 23.97
N PRO A 150 12.70 16.71 23.86
CA PRO A 150 12.47 17.44 22.61
C PRO A 150 13.67 18.23 22.09
N THR A 151 14.61 18.54 22.98
CA THR A 151 15.81 19.34 22.69
C THR A 151 17.06 18.49 22.46
N GLU A 152 16.95 17.16 22.48
CA GLU A 152 18.12 16.31 22.29
C GLU A 152 18.78 16.52 20.93
N LYS A 153 20.11 16.45 20.90
CA LYS A 153 20.89 16.63 19.66
C LYS A 153 21.10 15.33 18.91
N ASN A 154 21.13 14.21 19.60
CA ASN A 154 21.39 12.89 19.04
C ASN A 154 20.15 12.33 18.35
N SER A 155 20.36 11.66 17.24
CA SER A 155 19.32 10.89 16.56
C SER A 155 19.14 9.52 17.21
N ARG A 156 17.89 9.02 17.24
CA ARG A 156 17.47 7.77 17.88
C ARG A 156 17.29 6.65 16.86
N ARG A 157 17.58 5.42 17.28
CA ARG A 157 17.10 4.20 16.64
C ARG A 157 15.58 4.20 16.58
N LEU A 158 14.98 3.69 15.49
CA LEU A 158 13.55 3.43 15.38
C LEU A 158 13.32 1.97 15.00
N ASP A 159 12.44 1.30 15.74
CA ASP A 159 11.94 -0.02 15.37
C ASP A 159 10.47 0.09 14.96
N PHE A 160 10.12 -0.37 13.75
CA PHE A 160 8.74 -0.64 13.43
C PHE A 160 8.28 -1.93 14.08
N TRP A 161 7.07 -1.92 14.62
CA TRP A 161 6.39 -3.12 15.08
C TRP A 161 5.09 -3.33 14.31
N PHE A 162 5.06 -4.33 13.43
CA PHE A 162 3.88 -4.71 12.69
C PHE A 162 3.04 -5.70 13.50
N ARG A 163 1.77 -5.37 13.69
CA ARG A 163 0.83 -6.19 14.45
C ARG A 163 0.37 -7.44 13.69
N GLY A 164 -0.04 -8.46 14.41
CA GLY A 164 -0.74 -9.61 13.87
C GLY A 164 -2.14 -9.27 13.34
N ARG A 165 -2.83 -10.24 12.72
CA ARG A 165 -4.19 -10.07 12.22
C ARG A 165 -5.16 -9.74 13.36
N ALA A 166 -5.91 -8.66 13.21
CA ALA A 166 -6.85 -8.18 14.20
C ALA A 166 -8.06 -7.52 13.52
N GLU A 167 -9.05 -8.31 13.17
CA GLU A 167 -10.24 -7.87 12.42
C GLU A 167 -11.14 -6.89 13.18
N LYS A 168 -11.00 -6.83 14.51
CA LYS A 168 -11.71 -5.91 15.42
C LYS A 168 -10.89 -4.67 15.78
N SER A 169 -9.68 -4.50 15.21
CA SER A 169 -8.79 -3.38 15.53
C SER A 169 -8.93 -2.26 14.50
N THR A 170 -10.16 -1.73 14.35
CA THR A 170 -10.41 -0.47 13.65
C THR A 170 -9.90 0.72 14.47
N GLU A 171 -10.05 1.96 14.04
CA GLU A 171 -9.41 3.12 14.67
C GLU A 171 -9.64 3.20 16.17
N LEU A 172 -10.90 3.03 16.64
CA LEU A 172 -11.25 3.11 18.07
C LEU A 172 -10.47 2.08 18.89
N ALA A 173 -10.48 0.82 18.46
CA ALA A 173 -9.79 -0.25 19.17
C ALA A 173 -8.27 -0.15 19.04
N PHE A 174 -7.75 0.28 17.88
CA PHE A 174 -6.31 0.50 17.68
C PHE A 174 -5.77 1.60 18.59
N VAL A 175 -6.42 2.77 18.62
CA VAL A 175 -6.01 3.89 19.48
C VAL A 175 -6.11 3.49 20.95
N ALA A 176 -7.19 2.81 21.37
CA ALA A 176 -7.36 2.32 22.74
C ALA A 176 -6.23 1.35 23.14
N ASP A 177 -5.81 0.47 22.23
CA ASP A 177 -4.70 -0.46 22.48
C ASP A 177 -3.35 0.29 22.58
N ARG A 178 -3.08 1.24 21.68
CA ARG A 178 -1.82 1.98 21.69
C ARG A 178 -1.67 2.94 22.88
N LEU A 179 -2.76 3.35 23.49
CA LEU A 179 -2.74 4.12 24.74
C LEU A 179 -2.42 3.28 26.00
N LYS A 180 -2.42 1.93 25.89
CA LYS A 180 -2.27 1.01 27.04
C LYS A 180 -1.10 0.04 26.90
N ASN A 181 -0.75 -0.36 25.69
CA ASN A 181 0.19 -1.45 25.43
C ASN A 181 1.44 -0.96 24.74
N ARG A 182 2.61 -1.30 25.30
CA ARG A 182 3.92 -0.97 24.71
C ARG A 182 4.27 -1.85 23.50
N GLY A 183 3.64 -3.01 23.36
CA GLY A 183 3.96 -4.00 22.33
C GLY A 183 4.96 -5.06 22.80
N GLU A 184 5.43 -5.88 21.85
CA GLU A 184 6.21 -7.09 22.12
C GLU A 184 7.69 -6.80 22.45
N PHE A 185 8.27 -5.79 21.80
CA PHE A 185 9.66 -5.39 21.96
C PHE A 185 9.76 -3.88 22.17
N THR A 186 10.47 -3.47 23.22
CA THR A 186 10.72 -2.06 23.56
C THR A 186 12.19 -1.89 23.94
N PRO A 187 13.12 -1.93 22.96
CA PRO A 187 14.55 -1.83 23.25
C PRO A 187 14.90 -0.52 23.94
N PRO A 188 15.81 -0.54 24.94
CA PRO A 188 16.24 0.67 25.62
C PRO A 188 16.74 1.75 24.65
N GLY A 189 16.29 3.00 24.84
CA GLY A 189 16.70 4.15 24.02
C GLY A 189 16.17 4.16 22.59
N ALA A 190 15.42 3.14 22.14
CA ALA A 190 14.79 3.11 20.82
C ALA A 190 13.36 3.65 20.85
N ILE A 191 12.98 4.37 19.80
CA ILE A 191 11.59 4.69 19.53
C ILE A 191 10.95 3.47 18.85
N VAL A 192 9.79 3.01 19.33
CA VAL A 192 9.02 1.96 18.64
C VAL A 192 7.80 2.57 17.99
N LEU A 193 7.66 2.41 16.68
CA LEU A 193 6.54 2.88 15.91
C LEU A 193 5.61 1.73 15.53
N HIS A 194 4.33 1.85 15.91
CA HIS A 194 3.26 0.93 15.59
C HIS A 194 2.38 1.56 14.50
N PRO A 195 2.54 1.20 13.22
CA PRO A 195 1.68 1.74 12.16
C PRO A 195 0.27 1.17 12.27
N PHE A 196 -0.73 1.95 11.89
CA PHE A 196 -2.09 1.44 11.71
C PHE A 196 -2.16 0.52 10.47
N GLY A 197 -1.37 0.86 9.43
CA GLY A 197 -1.19 0.06 8.23
C GLY A 197 -2.48 -0.08 7.42
N ARG A 198 -3.36 0.91 7.49
CA ARG A 198 -4.69 0.87 6.87
C ARG A 198 -5.47 -0.39 7.29
N TYR A 199 -5.49 -0.71 8.59
CA TYR A 199 -6.29 -1.76 9.21
C TYR A 199 -5.73 -3.19 8.99
N CYS A 200 -6.44 -4.09 8.27
CA CYS A 200 -6.18 -5.54 8.27
C CYS A 200 -5.72 -6.05 6.88
N CYS A 201 -4.85 -5.29 6.20
CA CYS A 201 -4.36 -5.59 4.86
C CYS A 201 -2.89 -6.04 4.80
N ALA A 202 -2.30 -6.51 5.91
CA ALA A 202 -0.89 -6.90 6.01
C ALA A 202 0.08 -5.81 5.52
N ASN A 203 -0.24 -4.55 5.73
CA ASN A 203 0.51 -3.39 5.24
C ASN A 203 0.76 -3.42 3.71
N LYS A 204 -0.17 -4.00 2.94
CA LYS A 204 -0.13 -4.03 1.48
C LYS A 204 -0.90 -2.84 0.88
N PHE A 205 -0.61 -2.48 -0.38
CA PHE A 205 -1.26 -1.40 -1.12
C PHE A 205 -1.18 -0.06 -0.38
N ALA A 206 -2.31 0.60 -0.11
CA ALA A 206 -2.34 1.82 0.69
C ALA A 206 -1.71 1.65 2.09
N GLY A 207 -1.67 0.44 2.65
CA GLY A 207 -0.99 0.13 3.89
C GLY A 207 0.54 0.20 3.80
N GLU A 208 1.10 -0.02 2.61
CA GLU A 208 2.54 0.18 2.36
C GLU A 208 2.88 1.68 2.35
N THR A 209 2.07 2.48 1.65
CA THR A 209 2.21 3.94 1.67
C THR A 209 2.03 4.51 3.07
N ASP A 210 1.06 4.01 3.84
CA ASP A 210 0.76 4.40 5.22
C ASP A 210 1.99 4.29 6.15
N LEU A 211 2.78 3.22 6.00
CA LEU A 211 4.01 3.05 6.78
C LEU A 211 5.00 4.18 6.54
N PHE A 212 5.25 4.53 5.28
CA PHE A 212 6.19 5.59 4.94
C PHE A 212 5.66 6.98 5.32
N GLU A 213 4.35 7.22 5.19
CA GLU A 213 3.72 8.46 5.66
C GLU A 213 3.82 8.60 7.19
N ALA A 214 3.61 7.52 7.95
CA ALA A 214 3.79 7.52 9.39
C ALA A 214 5.25 7.78 9.79
N LEU A 215 6.23 7.18 9.09
CA LEU A 215 7.65 7.44 9.29
C LEU A 215 8.02 8.90 8.99
N GLU A 216 7.54 9.43 7.87
CA GLU A 216 7.76 10.83 7.48
C GLU A 216 7.21 11.78 8.55
N ASN A 217 5.97 11.53 9.03
CA ASN A 217 5.39 12.31 10.10
C ASN A 217 6.18 12.17 11.42
N ALA A 218 6.59 10.97 11.80
CA ALA A 218 7.40 10.77 13.00
C ALA A 218 8.73 11.55 12.95
N ARG A 219 9.39 11.60 11.78
CA ARG A 219 10.63 12.37 11.57
C ARG A 219 10.46 13.88 11.74
N THR A 220 9.25 14.43 11.61
CA THR A 220 9.00 15.85 11.88
C THR A 220 9.01 16.17 13.38
N HIS A 221 8.81 15.16 14.23
CA HIS A 221 8.73 15.33 15.69
C HIS A 221 9.94 14.77 16.43
N TYR A 222 10.59 13.76 15.89
CA TYR A 222 11.67 13.02 16.54
C TYR A 222 12.87 12.91 15.60
N LYS A 223 14.07 13.15 16.14
CA LYS A 223 15.32 12.91 15.39
C LYS A 223 15.57 11.42 15.27
N ILE A 224 15.22 10.85 14.14
CA ILE A 224 15.39 9.43 13.81
C ILE A 224 16.66 9.27 12.99
N ASP A 225 17.51 8.33 13.39
CA ASP A 225 18.68 7.92 12.64
C ASP A 225 18.26 6.98 11.51
N SER A 226 18.35 7.45 10.27
CA SER A 226 17.94 6.68 9.09
C SER A 226 18.76 5.41 8.88
N SER A 227 19.98 5.35 9.37
CA SER A 227 20.82 4.14 9.29
C SER A 227 20.46 3.08 10.34
N ARG A 228 19.61 3.42 11.32
CA ARG A 228 19.31 2.60 12.49
C ARG A 228 17.81 2.29 12.61
N ILE A 229 17.16 2.04 11.48
CA ILE A 229 15.75 1.68 11.44
C ILE A 229 15.64 0.17 11.25
N SER A 230 14.78 -0.49 12.04
CA SER A 230 14.51 -1.92 11.94
C SER A 230 13.02 -2.17 11.69
N VAL A 231 12.69 -3.24 10.95
CA VAL A 231 11.31 -3.70 10.72
C VAL A 231 11.10 -5.06 11.38
N ARG A 232 10.06 -5.14 12.22
CA ARG A 232 9.75 -6.32 13.04
C ARG A 232 8.25 -6.55 13.06
N GLY A 233 7.82 -7.80 13.20
CA GLY A 233 6.40 -8.11 13.33
C GLY A 233 6.13 -9.57 13.54
N PHE A 234 4.89 -9.91 13.92
CA PHE A 234 4.48 -11.28 14.18
C PHE A 234 3.21 -11.64 13.43
N SER A 235 3.10 -12.88 12.97
CA SER A 235 1.94 -13.38 12.21
C SER A 235 1.70 -12.54 10.94
N MET A 236 0.56 -11.92 10.75
CA MET A 236 0.32 -10.95 9.66
C MET A 236 1.43 -9.87 9.63
N GLY A 237 1.89 -9.40 10.82
CA GLY A 237 3.00 -8.45 10.91
C GLY A 237 4.36 -9.07 10.54
N GLY A 238 4.54 -10.37 10.75
CA GLY A 238 5.71 -11.11 10.26
C GLY A 238 5.75 -11.15 8.72
N ALA A 239 4.59 -11.30 8.08
CA ALA A 239 4.48 -11.18 6.62
C ALA A 239 4.83 -9.76 6.14
N SER A 240 4.37 -8.74 6.84
CA SER A 240 4.78 -7.35 6.57
C SER A 240 6.30 -7.18 6.71
N ALA A 241 6.91 -7.74 7.77
CA ALA A 241 8.35 -7.66 7.95
C ALA A 241 9.14 -8.35 6.81
N TRP A 242 8.68 -9.50 6.31
CA TRP A 242 9.24 -10.11 5.11
C TRP A 242 9.13 -9.21 3.89
N GLN A 243 7.93 -8.67 3.61
CA GLN A 243 7.65 -7.80 2.47
C GLN A 243 8.54 -6.54 2.48
N PHE A 244 8.53 -5.76 3.58
CA PHE A 244 9.37 -4.57 3.69
C PHE A 244 10.86 -4.92 3.70
N GLY A 245 11.22 -6.04 4.32
CA GLY A 245 12.59 -6.54 4.33
C GLY A 245 13.15 -6.85 2.97
N THR A 246 12.36 -7.43 2.07
CA THR A 246 12.81 -7.80 0.74
C THR A 246 12.67 -6.67 -0.28
N HIS A 247 11.62 -5.86 -0.22
CA HIS A 247 11.41 -4.78 -1.18
C HIS A 247 12.30 -3.57 -0.91
N PHE A 248 12.62 -3.31 0.35
CA PHE A 248 13.34 -2.11 0.79
C PHE A 248 14.56 -2.45 1.66
N ALA A 249 15.23 -3.58 1.38
CA ALA A 249 16.31 -4.10 2.21
C ALA A 249 17.39 -3.06 2.57
N GLY A 250 17.75 -2.19 1.64
CA GLY A 250 18.73 -1.12 1.85
C GLY A 250 18.31 -0.03 2.85
N LEU A 251 17.03 0.03 3.25
CA LEU A 251 16.55 1.01 4.23
C LEU A 251 16.66 0.51 5.68
N TRP A 252 16.83 -0.79 5.90
CA TRP A 252 16.68 -1.39 7.22
C TRP A 252 18.00 -1.92 7.77
N ALA A 253 18.36 -1.49 8.97
CA ALA A 253 19.48 -2.06 9.71
C ALA A 253 19.21 -3.53 10.08
N ALA A 254 17.93 -3.86 10.38
CA ALA A 254 17.52 -5.22 10.66
C ALA A 254 16.08 -5.51 10.22
N VAL A 255 15.84 -6.77 9.86
CA VAL A 255 14.55 -7.34 9.48
C VAL A 255 14.27 -8.55 10.37
N ALA A 256 13.16 -8.53 11.14
CA ALA A 256 12.86 -9.60 12.09
C ALA A 256 11.41 -10.11 11.94
N PRO A 257 11.11 -10.93 10.93
CA PRO A 257 9.82 -11.56 10.72
C PRO A 257 9.59 -12.72 11.70
N GLY A 258 8.48 -12.67 12.43
CA GLY A 258 8.03 -13.73 13.33
C GLY A 258 6.78 -14.43 12.79
N ALA A 259 6.85 -15.73 12.53
CA ALA A 259 5.74 -16.62 12.18
C ALA A 259 4.75 -16.03 11.14
N GLY A 260 5.23 -15.30 10.14
CA GLY A 260 4.44 -14.67 9.09
C GLY A 260 4.64 -15.34 7.74
N PHE A 261 3.58 -15.43 6.93
CA PHE A 261 3.68 -15.97 5.58
C PHE A 261 4.64 -15.11 4.71
N SER A 262 5.33 -15.77 3.78
CA SER A 262 6.32 -15.15 2.89
C SER A 262 5.94 -15.21 1.41
N GLU A 263 4.91 -16.00 1.06
CA GLU A 263 4.37 -16.14 -0.29
C GLU A 263 2.89 -16.57 -0.23
N THR A 264 2.23 -16.54 -1.38
CA THR A 264 0.78 -16.74 -1.48
C THR A 264 0.40 -18.19 -1.79
N ALA A 265 1.08 -18.81 -2.75
CA ALA A 265 0.60 -20.02 -3.41
C ALA A 265 0.64 -21.27 -2.52
N GLU A 266 1.78 -21.60 -1.93
CA GLU A 266 1.97 -22.77 -1.07
C GLU A 266 1.30 -22.52 0.30
N PHE A 267 1.46 -21.32 0.86
CA PHE A 267 0.84 -20.96 2.15
C PHE A 267 -0.69 -21.07 2.11
N SER A 268 -1.33 -20.55 1.06
CA SER A 268 -2.80 -20.60 0.89
C SER A 268 -3.28 -21.88 0.22
N LYS A 269 -2.37 -22.77 -0.17
CA LYS A 269 -2.69 -24.03 -0.85
C LYS A 269 -3.60 -23.82 -2.06
N VAL A 270 -3.28 -22.81 -2.91
CA VAL A 270 -4.15 -22.42 -4.03
C VAL A 270 -4.20 -23.48 -5.14
N PHE A 271 -3.20 -24.37 -5.21
CA PHE A 271 -3.12 -25.49 -6.15
C PHE A 271 -3.47 -26.86 -5.54
N ALA A 272 -4.08 -26.87 -4.34
CA ALA A 272 -4.48 -28.12 -3.70
C ALA A 272 -5.58 -28.83 -4.49
N ASP A 273 -5.62 -30.16 -4.39
CA ASP A 273 -6.62 -30.99 -5.04
C ASP A 273 -8.06 -30.50 -4.75
N GLY A 274 -8.87 -30.46 -5.79
CA GLY A 274 -10.26 -29.98 -5.72
C GLY A 274 -10.45 -28.47 -5.76
N LYS A 275 -9.38 -27.68 -5.83
CA LYS A 275 -9.46 -26.22 -6.03
C LYS A 275 -9.30 -25.84 -7.51
N THR A 276 -10.05 -24.84 -7.95
CA THR A 276 -9.80 -24.20 -9.24
C THR A 276 -8.56 -23.31 -9.13
N PRO A 277 -7.51 -23.56 -9.92
CA PRO A 277 -6.33 -22.72 -9.91
C PRO A 277 -6.68 -21.26 -10.24
N PRO A 278 -6.00 -20.28 -9.64
CA PRO A 278 -6.13 -18.88 -10.02
C PRO A 278 -5.77 -18.68 -11.51
N PRO A 279 -6.36 -17.70 -12.20
CA PRO A 279 -5.99 -17.39 -13.58
C PRO A 279 -4.52 -16.97 -13.67
N TRP A 280 -3.90 -17.15 -14.85
CA TRP A 280 -2.47 -16.94 -15.04
C TRP A 280 -1.99 -15.54 -14.64
N TRP A 281 -2.80 -14.51 -14.87
CA TRP A 281 -2.45 -13.13 -14.51
C TRP A 281 -2.43 -12.91 -12.99
N GLU A 282 -3.31 -13.56 -12.23
CA GLU A 282 -3.28 -13.50 -10.76
C GLU A 282 -2.04 -14.22 -10.22
N GLN A 283 -1.63 -15.35 -10.81
CA GLN A 283 -0.39 -16.03 -10.45
C GLN A 283 0.85 -15.15 -10.69
N VAL A 284 0.85 -14.35 -11.76
CA VAL A 284 1.89 -13.36 -12.03
C VAL A 284 1.88 -12.26 -10.98
N LEU A 285 0.69 -11.77 -10.59
CA LEU A 285 0.52 -10.71 -9.59
C LEU A 285 0.90 -11.13 -8.17
N TYR A 286 1.00 -12.42 -7.86
CA TYR A 286 1.58 -12.88 -6.59
C TYR A 286 3.01 -12.35 -6.40
N ARG A 287 3.78 -12.20 -7.48
CA ARG A 287 5.12 -11.62 -7.48
C ARG A 287 5.18 -10.21 -6.92
N TRP A 288 4.04 -9.51 -6.79
CA TRP A 288 4.04 -8.20 -6.15
C TRP A 288 4.42 -8.29 -4.68
N TYR A 289 3.86 -9.26 -3.94
CA TYR A 289 4.02 -9.35 -2.49
C TYR A 289 4.67 -10.65 -1.99
N ASP A 290 4.95 -11.62 -2.87
CA ASP A 290 5.66 -12.84 -2.49
C ASP A 290 7.13 -12.54 -2.25
N SER A 291 7.51 -12.39 -0.97
CA SER A 291 8.87 -12.03 -0.55
C SER A 291 9.92 -13.04 -1.01
N THR A 292 9.52 -14.29 -1.24
CA THR A 292 10.41 -15.38 -1.66
C THR A 292 11.10 -15.10 -2.98
N VAL A 293 10.41 -14.46 -3.94
CA VAL A 293 11.00 -14.15 -5.25
C VAL A 293 12.01 -13.01 -5.20
N TYR A 294 12.01 -12.24 -4.10
CA TYR A 294 12.96 -11.15 -3.83
C TYR A 294 14.03 -11.55 -2.77
N ALA A 295 14.18 -12.83 -2.47
CA ALA A 295 15.08 -13.31 -1.41
C ALA A 295 16.52 -12.79 -1.55
N ALA A 296 17.03 -12.64 -2.78
CA ALA A 296 18.36 -12.09 -3.05
C ALA A 296 18.61 -10.71 -2.43
N ASN A 297 17.55 -9.90 -2.24
CA ASN A 297 17.65 -8.55 -1.68
C ASN A 297 18.06 -8.54 -0.22
N LEU A 298 17.81 -9.63 0.53
CA LEU A 298 18.25 -9.77 1.91
C LEU A 298 19.77 -9.86 2.08
N PHE A 299 20.52 -9.91 0.97
CA PHE A 299 21.97 -9.66 0.97
C PHE A 299 22.33 -8.30 1.57
N ASN A 300 21.46 -7.29 1.40
CA ASN A 300 21.74 -5.90 1.73
C ASN A 300 21.31 -5.52 3.17
N THR A 301 20.81 -6.45 3.98
CA THR A 301 20.35 -6.18 5.35
C THR A 301 20.57 -7.37 6.28
N THR A 302 20.61 -7.11 7.58
CA THR A 302 20.65 -8.19 8.59
C THR A 302 19.24 -8.72 8.81
N THR A 303 19.04 -10.04 8.64
CA THR A 303 17.72 -10.66 8.81
C THR A 303 17.79 -11.78 9.84
N VAL A 304 16.78 -11.87 10.73
CA VAL A 304 16.56 -12.99 11.66
C VAL A 304 15.09 -13.41 11.64
N ALA A 305 14.81 -14.66 11.26
CA ALA A 305 13.46 -15.22 11.31
C ALA A 305 13.17 -15.87 12.66
N TYR A 306 11.88 -15.87 13.06
CA TYR A 306 11.41 -16.59 14.23
C TYR A 306 10.18 -17.44 13.89
N SER A 307 10.10 -18.64 14.49
CA SER A 307 8.89 -19.48 14.51
C SER A 307 8.81 -20.29 15.80
N GLY A 308 7.61 -20.59 16.26
CA GLY A 308 7.40 -21.63 17.26
C GLY A 308 7.64 -23.02 16.65
N GLU A 309 8.17 -23.96 17.43
CA GLU A 309 8.49 -25.31 16.94
C GLU A 309 7.26 -26.07 16.44
N ILE A 310 6.14 -25.92 17.16
CA ILE A 310 4.84 -26.55 16.84
C ILE A 310 3.84 -25.57 16.21
N ASP A 311 4.33 -24.43 15.68
CA ASP A 311 3.51 -23.46 14.96
C ASP A 311 3.25 -23.94 13.53
N GLY A 312 1.98 -24.04 13.14
CA GLY A 312 1.59 -24.38 11.76
C GLY A 312 2.10 -23.38 10.72
N GLN A 313 2.48 -22.15 11.12
CA GLN A 313 3.07 -21.15 10.23
C GLN A 313 4.62 -21.19 10.17
N LYS A 314 5.28 -22.13 10.84
CA LYS A 314 6.73 -22.35 10.73
C LYS A 314 7.18 -22.57 9.28
N GLN A 315 6.36 -23.28 8.51
CA GLN A 315 6.51 -23.52 7.08
C GLN A 315 6.82 -22.22 6.28
N ALA A 316 6.27 -21.07 6.64
CA ALA A 316 6.50 -19.82 5.92
C ALA A 316 7.95 -19.33 5.98
N ALA A 317 8.63 -19.48 7.12
CA ALA A 317 10.07 -19.20 7.22
C ALA A 317 10.90 -20.28 6.51
N GLU A 318 10.49 -21.54 6.58
CA GLU A 318 11.16 -22.65 5.87
C GLU A 318 11.13 -22.49 4.36
N ILE A 319 10.00 -22.02 3.80
CA ILE A 319 9.90 -21.67 2.36
C ILE A 319 10.91 -20.57 2.04
N MET A 320 10.93 -19.49 2.81
CA MET A 320 11.85 -18.38 2.58
C MET A 320 13.32 -18.81 2.63
N ILE A 321 13.68 -19.67 3.58
CA ILE A 321 15.03 -20.24 3.68
C ILE A 321 15.41 -21.04 2.43
N ARG A 322 14.50 -21.86 1.90
CA ARG A 322 14.75 -22.60 0.64
C ARG A 322 15.04 -21.65 -0.54
N PHE A 323 14.41 -20.46 -0.59
CA PHE A 323 14.70 -19.47 -1.62
C PHE A 323 16.01 -18.73 -1.37
N LEU A 324 16.35 -18.44 -0.12
CA LEU A 324 17.63 -17.85 0.24
C LEU A 324 18.81 -18.78 -0.11
N GLU A 325 18.69 -20.07 0.15
CA GLU A 325 19.69 -21.07 -0.21
C GLU A 325 19.98 -21.10 -1.72
N LYS A 326 18.94 -20.95 -2.57
CA LYS A 326 19.10 -20.83 -4.03
C LYS A 326 19.88 -19.57 -4.44
N GLU A 327 19.83 -18.52 -3.61
CA GLU A 327 20.59 -17.28 -3.81
C GLU A 327 21.98 -17.33 -3.15
N GLY A 328 22.36 -18.46 -2.54
CA GLY A 328 23.60 -18.60 -1.78
C GLY A 328 23.62 -17.76 -0.50
N LEU A 329 22.46 -17.53 0.11
CA LEU A 329 22.29 -16.78 1.34
C LEU A 329 21.77 -17.67 2.47
N SER A 330 22.12 -17.33 3.70
CA SER A 330 21.57 -17.95 4.90
C SER A 330 21.25 -16.89 5.93
N ILE A 331 20.22 -17.14 6.75
CA ILE A 331 19.81 -16.27 7.85
C ILE A 331 19.62 -17.12 9.12
N PRO A 332 19.80 -16.56 10.32
CA PRO A 332 19.37 -17.21 11.55
C PRO A 332 17.86 -17.45 11.55
N HIS A 333 17.44 -18.68 11.87
CA HIS A 333 16.05 -19.03 12.14
C HIS A 333 15.95 -19.48 13.60
N VAL A 334 15.48 -18.59 14.47
CA VAL A 334 15.29 -18.86 15.89
C VAL A 334 14.00 -19.66 16.07
N ILE A 335 14.10 -20.85 16.66
CA ILE A 335 12.96 -21.73 16.92
C ILE A 335 12.62 -21.71 18.41
N GLY A 336 11.39 -21.36 18.75
CA GLY A 336 10.87 -21.43 20.11
C GLY A 336 10.47 -22.87 20.46
N ALA A 337 11.21 -23.54 21.33
CA ALA A 337 10.97 -24.93 21.73
C ALA A 337 9.55 -25.11 22.31
N ASN A 338 8.83 -26.17 21.91
CA ASN A 338 7.47 -26.51 22.35
C ASN A 338 6.48 -25.34 22.29
N THR A 339 6.67 -24.41 21.38
CA THR A 339 5.88 -23.18 21.28
C THR A 339 5.02 -23.19 20.04
N ALA A 340 3.73 -22.90 20.19
CA ALA A 340 2.77 -22.71 19.12
C ALA A 340 2.89 -21.27 18.55
N HIS A 341 1.79 -20.69 18.03
CA HIS A 341 1.77 -19.38 17.38
C HIS A 341 1.91 -18.20 18.38
N LYS A 342 3.08 -18.05 18.98
CA LYS A 342 3.49 -16.95 19.87
C LYS A 342 5.01 -16.91 20.01
N TYR A 343 5.56 -15.82 20.57
CA TYR A 343 6.96 -15.80 20.94
C TYR A 343 7.23 -16.69 22.17
N ASN A 344 8.31 -17.48 22.09
CA ASN A 344 8.87 -18.15 23.24
C ASN A 344 9.69 -17.14 24.07
N PRO A 345 9.53 -17.09 25.41
CA PRO A 345 10.29 -16.16 26.26
C PRO A 345 11.81 -16.25 26.10
N ASP A 346 12.36 -17.48 25.96
CA ASP A 346 13.81 -17.69 25.83
C ASP A 346 14.35 -17.30 24.45
N SER A 347 13.49 -17.27 23.42
CA SER A 347 13.87 -16.86 22.07
C SER A 347 13.95 -15.35 21.90
N ARG A 348 13.20 -14.57 22.71
CA ARG A 348 13.16 -13.10 22.61
C ARG A 348 14.53 -12.44 22.78
N PRO A 349 15.34 -12.78 23.81
CA PRO A 349 16.68 -12.20 23.98
C PRO A 349 17.60 -12.49 22.80
N LEU A 350 17.53 -13.66 22.19
CA LEU A 350 18.35 -14.03 21.03
C LEU A 350 18.01 -13.17 19.80
N ILE A 351 16.72 -12.97 19.54
CA ILE A 351 16.24 -12.11 18.45
C ILE A 351 16.67 -10.66 18.72
N GLU A 352 16.46 -10.17 19.95
CA GLU A 352 16.80 -8.81 20.34
C GLU A 352 18.30 -8.54 20.24
N GLU A 353 19.15 -9.50 20.61
CA GLU A 353 20.60 -9.38 20.47
C GLU A 353 21.02 -9.16 19.01
N ILE A 354 20.47 -9.98 18.08
CA ILE A 354 20.79 -9.85 16.64
C ILE A 354 20.33 -8.50 16.10
N VAL A 355 19.08 -8.12 16.38
CA VAL A 355 18.49 -6.86 15.90
C VAL A 355 19.22 -5.65 16.50
N THR A 356 19.51 -5.67 17.80
CA THR A 356 20.21 -4.57 18.47
C THR A 356 21.64 -4.43 17.98
N ARG A 357 22.38 -5.54 17.78
CA ARG A 357 23.73 -5.50 17.20
C ARG A 357 23.72 -4.86 15.80
N ALA A 358 22.75 -5.24 14.95
CA ALA A 358 22.60 -4.66 13.63
C ALA A 358 22.23 -3.16 13.71
N ALA A 359 21.28 -2.79 14.56
CA ALA A 359 20.86 -1.40 14.74
C ALA A 359 21.93 -0.50 15.37
N VAL A 360 22.81 -1.05 16.24
CA VAL A 360 23.96 -0.31 16.77
C VAL A 360 25.01 -0.08 15.69
N LYS A 361 25.28 -1.08 14.86
CA LYS A 361 26.16 -0.93 13.70
C LYS A 361 25.59 0.08 12.69
N GLY A 362 24.28 0.03 12.50
CA GLY A 362 23.59 0.77 11.42
C GLY A 362 23.82 0.14 10.05
N ASN A 363 23.08 0.62 9.05
CA ASN A 363 23.35 0.29 7.65
C ASN A 363 24.75 0.79 7.25
N ASP A 364 25.39 0.07 6.35
CA ASP A 364 26.63 0.53 5.74
C ASP A 364 26.31 1.80 4.91
N PRO A 365 26.90 2.96 5.25
CA PRO A 365 26.59 4.19 4.53
C PRO A 365 27.21 4.22 3.12
N GLU A 366 28.19 3.37 2.83
CA GLU A 366 28.90 3.29 1.54
C GLU A 366 29.06 1.81 1.11
N PRO A 367 27.95 1.07 0.87
CA PRO A 367 28.05 -0.34 0.53
C PRO A 367 28.76 -0.51 -0.81
N LYS A 368 29.87 -1.24 -0.80
CA LYS A 368 30.68 -1.47 -2.01
C LYS A 368 30.01 -2.41 -3.00
N LYS A 369 29.11 -3.26 -2.51
CA LYS A 369 28.43 -4.26 -3.33
C LYS A 369 26.93 -4.24 -3.04
N VAL A 370 26.14 -4.26 -4.10
CA VAL A 370 24.67 -4.32 -4.07
C VAL A 370 24.23 -5.53 -4.88
N ARG A 371 23.32 -6.32 -4.33
CA ARG A 371 22.54 -7.35 -5.04
C ARG A 371 21.08 -6.94 -5.06
N PHE A 372 20.53 -6.81 -6.22
CA PHE A 372 19.18 -6.32 -6.40
C PHE A 372 18.38 -7.21 -7.36
N THR A 373 17.26 -7.71 -6.90
CA THR A 373 16.27 -8.44 -7.71
C THR A 373 14.94 -7.69 -7.63
N THR A 374 14.33 -7.46 -8.79
CA THR A 374 12.96 -6.93 -8.89
C THR A 374 12.19 -7.62 -10.01
N TYR A 375 10.85 -7.57 -9.93
CA TYR A 375 9.94 -8.09 -10.96
C TYR A 375 9.07 -6.98 -11.56
N SER A 376 9.14 -5.79 -10.98
CA SER A 376 8.34 -4.63 -11.39
C SER A 376 9.03 -3.34 -10.98
N LEU A 377 8.79 -2.29 -11.73
CA LEU A 377 9.24 -0.94 -11.40
C LEU A 377 8.47 -0.30 -10.23
N LEU A 378 7.60 -1.05 -9.55
CA LEU A 378 7.04 -0.70 -8.24
C LEU A 378 8.14 -0.60 -7.18
N TYR A 379 9.15 -1.46 -7.26
CA TYR A 379 10.32 -1.50 -6.37
C TYR A 379 11.59 -1.30 -7.19
N PRO A 380 11.90 -0.05 -7.60
CA PRO A 380 12.96 0.22 -8.55
C PRO A 380 14.35 0.37 -7.92
N GLU A 381 14.46 0.49 -6.59
CA GLU A 381 15.70 0.91 -5.93
C GLU A 381 16.22 -0.11 -4.90
N MET A 382 17.53 -0.23 -4.89
CA MET A 382 18.28 -0.91 -3.83
C MET A 382 19.59 -0.19 -3.61
N GLU A 383 19.79 0.41 -2.43
CA GLU A 383 20.99 1.20 -2.12
C GLU A 383 21.22 2.32 -3.15
N TRP A 384 22.35 2.33 -3.79
CA TRP A 384 22.72 3.32 -4.82
C TRP A 384 22.37 2.90 -6.26
N VAL A 385 21.64 1.78 -6.43
CA VAL A 385 21.18 1.26 -7.73
C VAL A 385 19.71 1.54 -7.91
N ARG A 386 19.33 2.14 -9.06
CA ARG A 386 17.94 2.34 -9.46
C ARG A 386 17.71 1.82 -10.88
N VAL A 387 16.78 0.92 -11.03
CA VAL A 387 16.29 0.43 -12.32
C VAL A 387 15.21 1.38 -12.85
N GLU A 388 15.46 1.96 -14.02
CA GLU A 388 14.57 2.95 -14.65
C GLU A 388 13.62 2.33 -15.68
N ALA A 389 14.01 1.18 -16.29
CA ALA A 389 13.17 0.45 -17.21
C ALA A 389 13.58 -1.03 -17.26
N LEU A 390 12.57 -1.90 -17.45
CA LEU A 390 12.73 -3.33 -17.67
C LEU A 390 12.59 -3.66 -19.17
N THR A 391 13.16 -4.77 -19.59
CA THR A 391 12.91 -5.33 -20.93
C THR A 391 11.53 -5.99 -20.98
N SER A 392 11.19 -6.74 -19.92
CA SER A 392 9.90 -7.42 -19.74
C SER A 392 9.41 -7.23 -18.31
N GLU A 393 8.20 -6.71 -18.18
CA GLU A 393 7.55 -6.55 -16.87
C GLU A 393 7.18 -7.91 -16.27
N TRP A 394 7.18 -7.97 -14.95
CA TRP A 394 6.84 -9.16 -14.16
C TRP A 394 7.75 -10.37 -14.39
N GLU A 395 8.86 -10.21 -15.09
CA GLU A 395 9.94 -11.19 -15.20
C GLU A 395 11.10 -10.83 -14.26
N ARG A 396 11.80 -11.83 -13.76
CA ARG A 396 12.94 -11.64 -12.87
C ARG A 396 13.99 -10.73 -13.50
N SER A 397 14.29 -9.65 -12.83
CA SER A 397 15.29 -8.66 -13.21
C SER A 397 16.33 -8.57 -12.11
N ASP A 398 17.60 -8.75 -12.47
CA ASP A 398 18.70 -8.74 -11.52
C ASP A 398 19.70 -7.63 -11.85
N VAL A 399 20.25 -7.00 -10.83
CA VAL A 399 21.42 -6.12 -10.91
C VAL A 399 22.40 -6.52 -9.81
N THR A 400 23.64 -6.82 -10.18
CA THR A 400 24.76 -6.88 -9.24
C THR A 400 25.68 -5.74 -9.58
N ALA A 401 25.97 -4.88 -8.61
CA ALA A 401 26.83 -3.72 -8.79
C ALA A 401 27.91 -3.67 -7.70
N GLU A 402 29.16 -3.44 -8.09
CA GLU A 402 30.29 -3.48 -7.16
C GLU A 402 31.28 -2.35 -7.47
N VAL A 403 31.79 -1.69 -6.42
CA VAL A 403 32.84 -0.68 -6.50
C VAL A 403 34.20 -1.37 -6.43
N GLU A 404 34.92 -1.43 -7.55
CA GLU A 404 36.26 -2.00 -7.69
C GLU A 404 37.29 -0.90 -7.92
N GLY A 405 37.94 -0.44 -6.86
CA GLY A 405 38.90 0.67 -6.93
C GLY A 405 38.24 1.97 -7.44
N SER A 406 38.62 2.42 -8.63
CA SER A 406 38.05 3.61 -9.28
C SER A 406 36.98 3.27 -10.34
N LYS A 407 36.46 2.07 -10.36
CA LYS A 407 35.42 1.61 -11.30
C LYS A 407 34.20 1.09 -10.58
N ILE A 408 33.04 1.19 -11.23
CA ILE A 408 31.84 0.44 -10.89
C ILE A 408 31.65 -0.65 -11.93
N VAL A 409 31.52 -1.89 -11.49
CA VAL A 409 31.21 -3.05 -12.33
C VAL A 409 29.77 -3.47 -12.07
N VAL A 410 28.98 -3.56 -13.15
CA VAL A 410 27.55 -3.89 -13.09
C VAL A 410 27.27 -5.06 -14.01
N GLN A 411 26.51 -6.01 -13.51
CA GLN A 411 25.91 -7.10 -14.28
C GLN A 411 24.40 -6.98 -14.21
N THR A 412 23.71 -7.14 -15.33
CA THR A 412 22.26 -6.97 -15.42
C THR A 412 21.59 -8.17 -16.11
N LYS A 413 20.35 -8.41 -15.72
CA LYS A 413 19.43 -9.31 -16.41
C LYS A 413 18.06 -8.62 -16.51
N ASN A 414 17.45 -8.62 -17.69
CA ASN A 414 16.12 -8.06 -17.94
C ASN A 414 16.00 -6.54 -17.61
N VAL A 415 17.09 -5.79 -17.64
CA VAL A 415 17.14 -4.34 -17.39
C VAL A 415 17.46 -3.62 -18.69
N SER A 416 16.68 -2.58 -19.04
CA SER A 416 16.87 -1.76 -20.24
C SER A 416 17.27 -0.31 -19.95
N ALA A 417 17.07 0.19 -18.73
CA ALA A 417 17.62 1.47 -18.27
C ALA A 417 17.95 1.42 -16.78
N LEU A 418 19.04 2.07 -16.40
CA LEU A 418 19.65 2.02 -15.08
C LEU A 418 20.17 3.39 -14.68
N GLN A 419 19.95 3.79 -13.43
CA GLN A 419 20.62 4.90 -12.77
C GLN A 419 21.49 4.37 -11.64
N LEU A 420 22.73 4.86 -11.57
CA LEU A 420 23.58 4.68 -10.41
C LEU A 420 23.68 6.00 -9.68
N ASN A 421 23.32 6.01 -8.41
CA ASN A 421 23.56 7.13 -7.50
C ASN A 421 24.98 7.03 -6.94
N SER A 422 25.46 8.08 -6.27
CA SER A 422 26.78 8.03 -5.64
C SER A 422 26.80 6.93 -4.56
N PRO A 423 27.75 5.97 -4.63
CA PRO A 423 27.95 5.02 -3.54
C PRO A 423 28.71 5.63 -2.34
N PHE A 424 28.92 6.94 -2.33
CA PHE A 424 29.67 7.68 -1.32
C PHE A 424 28.84 8.77 -0.69
N GLN A 425 28.92 8.93 0.63
CA GLN A 425 28.22 9.97 1.36
C GLN A 425 28.83 11.37 1.16
N SER A 426 30.12 11.45 0.93
CA SER A 426 30.84 12.72 0.79
C SER A 426 31.74 12.76 -0.43
N GLY A 427 31.96 13.97 -0.95
CA GLY A 427 32.74 14.21 -2.15
C GLY A 427 31.97 13.99 -3.46
N LEU A 428 32.55 14.42 -4.58
CA LEU A 428 31.94 14.18 -5.89
C LEU A 428 32.30 12.77 -6.36
N PRO A 429 31.33 11.94 -6.76
CA PRO A 429 31.59 10.57 -7.20
C PRO A 429 32.54 10.52 -8.39
N GLY A 430 32.54 11.52 -9.28
CA GLY A 430 33.46 11.63 -10.41
C GLY A 430 34.94 11.84 -10.03
N GLU A 431 35.25 12.23 -8.80
CA GLU A 431 36.63 12.29 -8.29
C GLU A 431 37.13 10.88 -7.93
N ARG A 432 36.28 10.01 -7.43
CA ARG A 432 36.60 8.65 -6.97
C ARG A 432 36.35 7.59 -8.05
N ILE A 433 35.28 7.72 -8.84
CA ILE A 433 34.92 6.78 -9.92
C ILE A 433 35.23 7.36 -11.29
N LYS A 434 36.11 6.71 -12.01
CA LYS A 434 36.61 7.13 -13.35
C LYS A 434 35.98 6.32 -14.49
N GLY A 435 35.37 5.17 -14.21
CA GLY A 435 34.79 4.32 -15.23
C GLY A 435 33.63 3.49 -14.70
N VAL A 436 32.71 3.09 -15.59
CA VAL A 436 31.64 2.15 -15.33
C VAL A 436 31.71 1.05 -16.38
N SER A 437 31.57 -0.21 -15.94
CA SER A 437 31.42 -1.35 -16.85
C SER A 437 30.06 -1.97 -16.61
N ILE A 438 29.23 -2.10 -17.66
CA ILE A 438 27.92 -2.77 -17.57
C ILE A 438 27.93 -3.93 -18.55
N ASP A 439 27.69 -5.14 -18.07
CA ASP A 439 27.69 -6.40 -18.85
C ASP A 439 28.96 -6.57 -19.71
N GLY A 440 30.12 -6.16 -19.17
CA GLY A 440 31.41 -6.19 -19.85
C GLY A 440 31.69 -4.99 -20.76
N GLN A 441 30.73 -4.14 -21.05
CA GLN A 441 30.92 -2.93 -21.85
C GLN A 441 31.43 -1.79 -20.98
N VAL A 442 32.61 -1.23 -21.31
CA VAL A 442 33.19 -0.05 -20.63
C VAL A 442 32.54 1.23 -21.16
N LEU A 443 32.05 2.04 -20.24
CA LEU A 443 31.28 3.24 -20.52
C LEU A 443 31.89 4.46 -19.83
N PRO A 444 31.75 5.68 -20.41
CA PRO A 444 32.23 6.90 -19.77
C PRO A 444 31.40 7.19 -18.50
N ALA A 445 32.09 7.45 -17.39
CA ALA A 445 31.48 7.86 -16.13
C ALA A 445 31.20 9.38 -16.11
N LYS A 446 30.14 9.80 -16.82
CA LYS A 446 29.72 11.22 -16.87
C LYS A 446 28.70 11.50 -15.79
N TRP A 447 29.13 11.82 -14.59
CA TRP A 447 28.28 12.13 -13.45
C TRP A 447 27.53 13.45 -13.61
N ASN A 448 26.25 13.44 -13.36
CA ASN A 448 25.42 14.63 -13.15
C ASN A 448 25.26 14.81 -11.64
N LYS A 449 26.09 15.65 -11.03
CA LYS A 449 26.22 15.78 -9.58
C LYS A 449 26.49 14.43 -8.92
N THR A 450 25.46 13.76 -8.41
CA THR A 450 25.55 12.51 -7.64
C THR A 450 24.98 11.29 -8.36
N SER A 451 24.55 11.41 -9.62
CA SER A 451 23.98 10.29 -10.37
C SER A 451 24.48 10.20 -11.80
N ILE A 452 24.39 9.01 -12.35
CA ILE A 452 24.71 8.72 -13.76
C ILE A 452 23.67 7.74 -14.30
N GLN A 453 23.22 7.97 -15.54
CA GLN A 453 22.18 7.16 -16.17
C GLN A 453 22.71 6.42 -17.40
N PHE A 454 22.16 5.25 -17.63
CA PHE A 454 22.45 4.40 -18.77
C PHE A 454 21.16 3.79 -19.32
N HIS A 455 21.11 3.58 -20.62
CA HIS A 455 20.00 2.88 -21.28
C HIS A 455 20.51 2.00 -22.41
N ARG A 456 19.75 1.00 -22.78
CA ARG A 456 20.04 0.14 -23.93
C ARG A 456 19.49 0.73 -25.22
N THR A 457 20.32 0.65 -26.28
CA THR A 457 19.91 0.86 -27.67
C THR A 457 20.26 -0.44 -28.42
N GLY A 458 19.24 -1.23 -28.71
CA GLY A 458 19.44 -2.63 -29.10
C GLY A 458 20.15 -3.41 -27.99
N ASN A 459 21.29 -4.04 -28.31
CA ASN A 459 22.07 -4.82 -27.34
C ASN A 459 23.19 -4.03 -26.68
N THR A 460 23.31 -2.73 -26.97
CA THR A 460 24.43 -1.88 -26.51
C THR A 460 23.98 -0.91 -25.44
N TRP A 461 24.76 -0.77 -24.38
CA TRP A 461 24.56 0.24 -23.36
C TRP A 461 25.09 1.61 -23.82
N VAL A 462 24.33 2.65 -23.56
CA VAL A 462 24.65 4.03 -23.87
C VAL A 462 24.57 4.87 -22.60
N ALA A 463 25.58 5.70 -22.36
CA ALA A 463 25.59 6.65 -21.24
C ALA A 463 24.65 7.83 -21.50
N GLY A 464 23.80 8.15 -20.53
CA GLY A 464 22.83 9.23 -20.56
C GLY A 464 21.38 8.73 -20.35
N PRO A 465 20.46 9.67 -20.07
CA PRO A 465 19.04 9.34 -19.88
C PRO A 465 18.38 8.94 -21.20
N VAL A 466 17.29 8.18 -21.11
CA VAL A 466 16.36 8.01 -22.22
C VAL A 466 15.76 9.38 -22.56
N ASN A 467 15.81 9.78 -23.83
CA ASN A 467 15.27 11.08 -24.23
C ASN A 467 13.73 11.07 -24.20
N PRO A 468 13.08 11.79 -23.27
CA PRO A 468 11.62 11.74 -23.12
C PRO A 468 10.88 12.39 -24.28
N LYS A 469 11.54 13.22 -25.11
CA LYS A 469 10.91 13.90 -26.25
C LYS A 469 10.83 13.01 -27.49
N THR A 470 11.76 12.08 -27.65
CA THR A 470 11.84 11.19 -28.82
C THR A 470 11.47 9.74 -28.45
N SER A 471 11.36 9.44 -27.17
CA SER A 471 11.02 8.10 -26.72
C SER A 471 9.51 7.86 -26.75
N PRO A 472 9.08 6.67 -27.17
CA PRO A 472 7.71 6.25 -27.03
C PRO A 472 7.29 6.29 -25.55
N LEU A 473 5.98 6.20 -25.29
CA LEU A 473 5.49 6.03 -23.93
C LEU A 473 6.05 4.71 -23.36
N VAL A 474 6.75 4.79 -22.21
CA VAL A 474 7.37 3.63 -21.57
C VAL A 474 6.92 3.48 -20.13
N LYS A 475 6.85 2.24 -19.66
CA LYS A 475 6.72 1.95 -18.23
C LYS A 475 7.98 2.40 -17.51
N ARG A 476 7.80 3.00 -16.35
CA ARG A 476 8.86 3.56 -15.52
C ARG A 476 8.46 3.48 -14.05
N PRO A 477 9.37 3.65 -13.10
CA PRO A 477 8.98 3.93 -11.72
C PRO A 477 7.85 4.96 -11.67
N GLU A 478 6.91 4.85 -10.76
CA GLU A 478 5.67 5.61 -10.59
C GLU A 478 4.59 5.39 -11.68
N LEU A 479 4.92 4.78 -12.83
CA LEU A 479 4.01 4.53 -13.94
C LEU A 479 4.25 3.17 -14.62
N CYS A 480 4.02 2.07 -13.91
CA CYS A 480 4.29 0.70 -14.40
C CYS A 480 3.06 -0.24 -14.35
N GLY A 481 1.92 0.20 -13.75
CA GLY A 481 0.79 -0.69 -13.46
C GLY A 481 1.07 -1.59 -12.23
N PRO A 482 0.21 -2.53 -11.89
CA PRO A 482 -1.11 -2.80 -12.45
C PRO A 482 -2.18 -1.81 -11.95
N ILE A 483 -3.49 -2.10 -12.19
CA ILE A 483 -4.61 -1.23 -11.80
C ILE A 483 -4.47 -0.73 -10.35
N ASP A 484 -4.18 -1.61 -9.42
CA ASP A 484 -4.09 -1.28 -7.98
C ASP A 484 -2.97 -0.28 -7.63
N HIS A 485 -1.95 -0.12 -8.48
CA HIS A 485 -0.90 0.89 -8.28
C HIS A 485 -1.45 2.32 -8.27
N ALA A 486 -2.53 2.58 -9.01
CA ALA A 486 -3.16 3.91 -9.04
C ALA A 486 -3.71 4.36 -7.67
N PHE A 487 -3.98 3.40 -6.75
CA PHE A 487 -4.54 3.64 -5.43
C PHE A 487 -3.49 3.73 -4.31
N MET A 488 -2.21 3.61 -4.64
CA MET A 488 -1.11 3.81 -3.70
C MET A 488 -0.64 5.27 -3.61
N GLY A 489 -1.14 6.14 -4.50
CA GLY A 489 -0.92 7.58 -4.49
C GLY A 489 -2.24 8.34 -4.51
N SER A 490 -2.15 9.67 -4.62
CA SER A 490 -3.33 10.54 -4.67
C SER A 490 -4.27 10.16 -5.84
N PHE A 491 -5.56 9.93 -5.56
CA PHE A 491 -6.56 9.62 -6.58
C PHE A 491 -7.91 10.27 -6.32
N ILE A 492 -8.72 10.39 -7.37
CA ILE A 492 -10.07 10.95 -7.35
C ILE A 492 -10.99 10.10 -8.24
N PHE A 493 -12.17 9.73 -7.75
CA PHE A 493 -13.22 9.11 -8.56
C PHE A 493 -13.95 10.18 -9.34
N ILE A 494 -14.06 9.98 -10.66
CA ILE A 494 -14.75 10.89 -11.58
C ILE A 494 -16.07 10.23 -11.98
N ARG A 495 -17.14 10.72 -11.35
CA ARG A 495 -18.50 10.19 -11.50
C ARG A 495 -19.11 10.65 -12.82
N PRO A 496 -19.73 9.76 -13.62
CA PRO A 496 -20.43 10.15 -14.83
C PRO A 496 -21.71 10.94 -14.49
N THR A 497 -22.01 11.99 -15.28
CA THR A 497 -23.25 12.78 -15.15
C THR A 497 -24.16 12.66 -16.36
N GLY A 498 -23.68 12.10 -17.47
CA GLY A 498 -24.43 11.91 -18.70
C GLY A 498 -25.23 10.60 -18.73
N LYS A 499 -25.97 10.41 -19.85
CA LYS A 499 -26.72 9.16 -20.06
C LYS A 499 -25.78 8.06 -20.55
N PRO A 500 -25.82 6.84 -19.96
CA PRO A 500 -25.00 5.73 -20.41
C PRO A 500 -25.41 5.22 -21.80
N LEU A 501 -24.47 4.60 -22.51
CA LEU A 501 -24.69 3.97 -23.83
C LEU A 501 -25.85 2.98 -23.80
N ASN A 502 -26.02 2.24 -22.72
CA ASN A 502 -27.16 1.36 -22.49
C ASN A 502 -27.40 1.19 -20.97
N GLU A 503 -28.57 0.67 -20.60
CA GLU A 503 -28.97 0.50 -19.19
C GLU A 503 -28.07 -0.47 -18.45
N LYS A 504 -27.59 -1.54 -19.09
CA LYS A 504 -26.76 -2.57 -18.45
C LYS A 504 -25.43 -2.00 -17.99
N ILE A 505 -24.72 -1.24 -18.85
CA ILE A 505 -23.46 -0.61 -18.47
C ILE A 505 -23.66 0.45 -17.39
N GLY A 506 -24.76 1.22 -17.48
CA GLY A 506 -25.07 2.22 -16.47
C GLY A 506 -25.31 1.61 -15.08
N ALA A 507 -26.09 0.54 -15.01
CA ALA A 507 -26.38 -0.18 -13.77
C ALA A 507 -25.13 -0.83 -13.18
N TRP A 508 -24.32 -1.49 -14.01
CA TRP A 508 -23.06 -2.13 -13.60
C TRP A 508 -22.04 -1.08 -13.10
N THR A 509 -21.83 -0.01 -13.84
CA THR A 509 -20.92 1.08 -13.44
C THR A 509 -21.31 1.66 -12.09
N LYS A 510 -22.61 1.90 -11.87
CA LYS A 510 -23.09 2.40 -10.57
C LYS A 510 -22.80 1.43 -9.45
N ALA A 511 -23.12 0.15 -9.64
CA ALA A 511 -22.90 -0.89 -8.63
C ALA A 511 -21.40 -1.03 -8.29
N GLU A 512 -20.52 -1.06 -9.29
CA GLU A 512 -19.08 -1.20 -9.08
C GLU A 512 -18.45 0.06 -8.46
N MET A 513 -18.90 1.26 -8.82
CA MET A 513 -18.45 2.48 -8.16
C MET A 513 -18.88 2.52 -6.69
N ASP A 514 -20.14 2.18 -6.38
CA ASP A 514 -20.66 2.13 -5.01
C ASP A 514 -19.90 1.07 -4.18
N HIS A 515 -19.63 -0.11 -4.78
CA HIS A 515 -18.79 -1.15 -4.17
C HIS A 515 -17.38 -0.62 -3.86
N ALA A 516 -16.72 0.02 -4.83
CA ALA A 516 -15.37 0.53 -4.66
C ALA A 516 -15.27 1.60 -3.55
N LEU A 517 -16.28 2.48 -3.44
CA LEU A 517 -16.40 3.45 -2.35
C LEU A 517 -16.53 2.77 -0.98
N ALA A 518 -17.42 1.78 -0.88
CA ALA A 518 -17.62 1.04 0.35
C ALA A 518 -16.41 0.18 0.73
N PHE A 519 -15.76 -0.45 -0.26
CA PHE A 519 -14.57 -1.27 -0.08
C PHE A 519 -13.39 -0.44 0.42
N TRP A 520 -13.11 0.72 -0.20
CA TRP A 520 -12.05 1.62 0.25
C TRP A 520 -12.22 2.04 1.70
N ARG A 521 -13.42 2.46 2.08
CA ARG A 521 -13.73 2.82 3.47
C ARG A 521 -13.51 1.66 4.44
N LYS A 522 -13.99 0.46 4.10
CA LYS A 522 -13.90 -0.72 4.98
C LYS A 522 -12.47 -1.24 5.12
N VAL A 523 -11.73 -1.30 4.01
CA VAL A 523 -10.43 -1.99 3.95
C VAL A 523 -9.26 -1.04 4.15
N PHE A 524 -9.33 0.16 3.57
CA PHE A 524 -8.24 1.14 3.61
C PHE A 524 -8.53 2.36 4.50
N ARG A 525 -9.67 2.37 5.18
CA ARG A 525 -10.01 3.29 6.29
C ARG A 525 -9.88 4.78 5.92
N GLY A 526 -10.34 5.12 4.72
CA GLY A 526 -10.42 6.49 4.21
C GLY A 526 -11.68 6.71 3.40
N ASP A 527 -12.03 7.96 3.16
CA ASP A 527 -13.11 8.34 2.26
C ASP A 527 -12.54 8.71 0.88
N VAL A 528 -13.13 8.16 -0.17
CA VAL A 528 -12.72 8.46 -1.54
C VAL A 528 -13.19 9.88 -1.89
N ARG A 529 -12.31 10.67 -2.49
CA ARG A 529 -12.67 11.95 -3.09
C ARG A 529 -13.44 11.69 -4.38
N VAL A 530 -14.65 12.20 -4.49
CA VAL A 530 -15.51 12.05 -5.66
C VAL A 530 -15.80 13.42 -6.28
N LYS A 531 -15.66 13.53 -7.60
CA LYS A 531 -16.07 14.70 -8.39
C LYS A 531 -16.92 14.28 -9.58
N ASP A 532 -17.82 15.12 -10.00
CA ASP A 532 -18.53 14.94 -11.27
C ASP A 532 -17.57 15.18 -12.44
N ASP A 533 -17.77 14.49 -13.54
CA ASP A 533 -16.95 14.58 -14.75
C ASP A 533 -16.94 16.00 -15.36
N THR A 534 -18.00 16.77 -15.11
CA THR A 534 -18.14 18.18 -15.50
C THR A 534 -17.44 19.17 -14.56
N ALA A 535 -17.07 18.71 -13.34
CA ALA A 535 -16.42 19.54 -12.31
C ALA A 535 -14.90 19.30 -12.19
N LEU A 536 -14.31 18.53 -13.13
CA LEU A 536 -12.88 18.23 -13.15
C LEU A 536 -12.07 19.50 -13.45
N THR A 537 -11.09 19.78 -12.60
CA THR A 537 -10.22 20.96 -12.69
C THR A 537 -8.82 20.62 -13.22
N PRO A 538 -8.05 21.61 -13.74
CA PRO A 538 -6.65 21.41 -14.10
C PRO A 538 -5.78 20.94 -12.91
N ASP A 539 -6.09 21.38 -11.69
CA ASP A 539 -5.38 20.97 -10.47
C ASP A 539 -5.60 19.49 -10.16
N ASP A 540 -6.82 18.97 -10.33
CA ASP A 540 -7.10 17.55 -10.18
C ASP A 540 -6.26 16.69 -11.15
N ILE A 541 -6.16 17.14 -12.40
CA ILE A 541 -5.35 16.47 -13.43
C ILE A 541 -3.86 16.52 -13.09
N ALA A 542 -3.40 17.63 -12.49
CA ALA A 542 -2.01 17.81 -12.13
C ALA A 542 -1.59 16.95 -10.92
N THR A 543 -2.49 16.78 -9.95
CA THR A 543 -2.13 16.29 -8.60
C THR A 543 -2.60 14.85 -8.29
N ALA A 544 -3.57 14.30 -9.06
CA ALA A 544 -4.17 13.02 -8.74
C ALA A 544 -4.27 12.07 -9.94
N ASN A 545 -4.29 10.76 -9.65
CA ASN A 545 -4.74 9.74 -10.59
C ASN A 545 -6.27 9.85 -10.75
N LEU A 546 -6.77 9.78 -11.97
CA LEU A 546 -8.19 9.91 -12.25
C LEU A 546 -8.83 8.56 -12.50
N ILE A 547 -9.79 8.19 -11.67
CA ILE A 547 -10.56 6.95 -11.80
C ILE A 547 -11.87 7.28 -12.48
N LEU A 548 -11.96 7.02 -13.77
CA LEU A 548 -13.07 7.42 -14.64
C LEU A 548 -14.12 6.31 -14.67
N TRP A 549 -15.30 6.61 -14.16
CA TRP A 549 -16.43 5.67 -14.14
C TRP A 549 -17.38 5.96 -15.30
N GLY A 550 -17.98 4.90 -15.87
CA GLY A 550 -18.95 4.99 -16.97
C GLY A 550 -18.37 4.66 -18.34
N ASP A 551 -19.00 5.20 -19.33
CA ASP A 551 -18.71 5.03 -20.76
C ASP A 551 -18.57 6.41 -21.44
N PRO A 552 -18.14 6.48 -22.72
CA PRO A 552 -17.91 7.76 -23.39
C PRO A 552 -19.16 8.62 -23.62
N SER A 553 -20.37 8.08 -23.47
CA SER A 553 -21.62 8.86 -23.52
C SER A 553 -21.97 9.46 -22.16
N SER A 554 -21.68 8.73 -21.08
CA SER A 554 -22.03 9.13 -19.72
C SER A 554 -20.95 9.98 -19.04
N ASN A 555 -19.67 9.88 -19.44
CA ASN A 555 -18.55 10.57 -18.82
C ASN A 555 -17.81 11.46 -19.83
N THR A 556 -17.95 12.77 -19.71
CA THR A 556 -17.37 13.77 -20.62
C THR A 556 -15.83 13.81 -20.52
N ALA A 557 -15.25 13.52 -19.35
CA ALA A 557 -13.80 13.45 -19.18
C ALA A 557 -13.24 12.23 -19.93
N LEU A 558 -13.91 11.08 -19.85
CA LEU A 558 -13.56 9.89 -20.63
C LEU A 558 -13.69 10.15 -22.13
N ALA A 559 -14.79 10.74 -22.60
CA ALA A 559 -15.00 11.05 -24.00
C ALA A 559 -13.85 11.88 -24.61
N LYS A 560 -13.34 12.86 -23.86
CA LYS A 560 -12.22 13.73 -24.30
C LYS A 560 -10.89 12.99 -24.48
N ILE A 561 -10.62 11.98 -23.67
CA ILE A 561 -9.33 11.27 -23.70
C ILE A 561 -9.38 9.96 -24.49
N LEU A 562 -10.55 9.39 -24.71
CA LEU A 562 -10.75 8.10 -25.38
C LEU A 562 -10.00 7.97 -26.72
N PRO A 563 -9.95 9.00 -27.60
CA PRO A 563 -9.18 8.90 -28.84
C PRO A 563 -7.67 8.71 -28.69
N LYS A 564 -7.14 8.89 -27.46
CA LYS A 564 -5.71 8.73 -27.12
C LYS A 564 -5.43 7.45 -26.34
N LEU A 565 -6.45 6.64 -26.08
CA LEU A 565 -6.32 5.37 -25.37
C LEU A 565 -6.18 4.21 -26.36
N PRO A 566 -5.59 3.08 -25.96
CA PRO A 566 -5.38 1.91 -26.82
C PRO A 566 -6.67 1.08 -27.02
N LEU A 567 -7.83 1.73 -27.11
CA LEU A 567 -9.13 1.08 -27.35
C LEU A 567 -10.04 1.98 -28.19
N GLN A 568 -11.02 1.35 -28.85
CA GLN A 568 -12.16 2.03 -29.47
C GLN A 568 -13.43 1.59 -28.75
N TRP A 569 -14.26 2.54 -28.34
CA TRP A 569 -15.50 2.24 -27.63
C TRP A 569 -16.63 3.13 -28.16
N THR A 570 -17.58 2.50 -28.84
CA THR A 570 -18.78 3.12 -29.41
C THR A 570 -20.03 2.48 -28.80
N ALA A 571 -21.21 2.91 -29.23
CA ALA A 571 -22.48 2.30 -28.81
C ALA A 571 -22.60 0.83 -29.24
N GLU A 572 -21.99 0.47 -30.38
CA GLU A 572 -22.12 -0.87 -30.98
C GLU A 572 -21.01 -1.81 -30.56
N LYS A 573 -19.79 -1.30 -30.45
CA LYS A 573 -18.61 -2.16 -30.27
C LYS A 573 -17.56 -1.56 -29.35
N LEU A 574 -16.87 -2.46 -28.66
CA LEU A 574 -15.62 -2.26 -27.95
C LEU A 574 -14.51 -3.01 -28.70
N VAL A 575 -13.47 -2.31 -29.17
CA VAL A 575 -12.31 -2.92 -29.82
C VAL A 575 -11.07 -2.72 -28.96
N PHE A 576 -10.42 -3.81 -28.60
CA PHE A 576 -9.20 -3.81 -27.79
C PHE A 576 -8.27 -4.98 -28.19
N GLY A 577 -6.97 -4.73 -28.33
CA GLY A 577 -5.97 -5.77 -28.65
C GLY A 577 -6.28 -6.56 -29.94
N GLY A 578 -6.88 -5.90 -30.94
CA GLY A 578 -7.30 -6.54 -32.19
C GLY A 578 -8.56 -7.39 -32.10
N GLN A 579 -9.21 -7.45 -30.92
CA GLN A 579 -10.49 -8.15 -30.72
C GLN A 579 -11.65 -7.18 -30.65
N THR A 580 -12.83 -7.63 -31.07
CA THR A 580 -14.08 -6.84 -31.05
C THR A 580 -15.09 -7.53 -30.15
N TYR A 581 -15.69 -6.76 -29.24
CA TYR A 581 -16.71 -7.18 -28.29
C TYR A 581 -17.98 -6.36 -28.49
N SER A 582 -19.14 -6.94 -28.16
CA SER A 582 -20.41 -6.20 -28.09
C SER A 582 -20.36 -5.16 -26.97
N ALA A 583 -20.51 -3.86 -27.28
CA ALA A 583 -20.58 -2.81 -26.26
C ALA A 583 -21.87 -2.88 -25.42
N ALA A 584 -22.88 -3.62 -25.86
CA ALA A 584 -24.08 -3.87 -25.08
C ALA A 584 -23.86 -4.83 -23.90
N GLU A 585 -22.80 -5.64 -23.94
CA GLU A 585 -22.55 -6.74 -23.00
C GLU A 585 -21.18 -6.70 -22.36
N HIS A 586 -20.28 -5.83 -22.80
CA HIS A 586 -18.90 -5.80 -22.28
C HIS A 586 -18.47 -4.40 -21.87
N ALA A 587 -17.68 -4.34 -20.81
CA ALA A 587 -17.03 -3.13 -20.35
C ALA A 587 -15.50 -3.34 -20.22
N PRO A 588 -14.69 -2.31 -20.57
CA PRO A 588 -13.25 -2.35 -20.35
C PRO A 588 -12.92 -1.83 -18.94
N LEU A 589 -11.98 -2.52 -18.28
CA LEU A 589 -11.23 -1.99 -17.15
C LEU A 589 -9.79 -1.83 -17.61
N LEU A 590 -9.15 -0.73 -17.31
CA LEU A 590 -7.72 -0.57 -17.59
C LEU A 590 -7.09 0.55 -16.77
N ILE A 591 -5.78 0.44 -16.55
CA ILE A 591 -4.90 1.52 -16.12
C ILE A 591 -4.06 1.98 -17.31
N TYR A 592 -3.88 3.29 -17.42
CA TYR A 592 -3.06 3.87 -18.50
C TYR A 592 -2.45 5.20 -18.05
N PRO A 593 -1.26 5.60 -18.56
CA PRO A 593 -0.76 6.95 -18.33
C PRO A 593 -1.76 7.99 -18.84
N ASN A 594 -2.09 8.97 -18.01
CA ASN A 594 -3.08 9.98 -18.34
C ASN A 594 -2.62 10.79 -19.57
N PRO A 595 -3.37 10.78 -20.69
CA PRO A 595 -3.00 11.55 -21.88
C PRO A 595 -2.90 13.07 -21.66
N ALA A 596 -3.55 13.59 -20.61
CA ALA A 596 -3.47 15.01 -20.23
C ALA A 596 -2.31 15.30 -19.27
N ASN A 597 -1.80 14.28 -18.54
CA ASN A 597 -0.66 14.41 -17.64
C ASN A 597 0.07 13.07 -17.51
N ARG A 598 1.12 12.86 -18.30
CA ARG A 598 1.89 11.61 -18.34
C ARG A 598 2.66 11.27 -17.04
N SER A 599 2.51 12.06 -15.98
CA SER A 599 3.03 11.75 -14.65
C SER A 599 1.99 11.15 -13.72
N ARG A 600 0.76 10.93 -14.22
CA ARG A 600 -0.36 10.39 -13.49
C ARG A 600 -1.05 9.30 -14.30
N TYR A 601 -1.84 8.49 -13.60
CA TYR A 601 -2.68 7.48 -14.23
C TYR A 601 -4.09 8.01 -14.55
N ILE A 602 -4.70 7.36 -15.51
CA ILE A 602 -6.15 7.13 -15.54
C ILE A 602 -6.41 5.66 -15.24
N VAL A 603 -7.54 5.38 -14.59
CA VAL A 603 -8.13 4.04 -14.51
C VAL A 603 -9.57 4.12 -15.05
N LEU A 604 -9.96 3.16 -15.85
CA LEU A 604 -11.35 3.03 -16.30
C LEU A 604 -12.06 1.97 -15.49
N ASN A 605 -13.22 2.30 -14.93
CA ASN A 605 -14.23 1.40 -14.37
C ASN A 605 -13.70 0.38 -13.34
N SER A 606 -12.66 0.72 -12.59
CA SER A 606 -12.15 -0.14 -11.53
C SER A 606 -11.83 0.65 -10.28
N GLY A 607 -12.22 0.11 -9.11
CA GLY A 607 -11.61 0.39 -7.82
C GLY A 607 -10.38 -0.49 -7.60
N PRO A 608 -9.90 -0.62 -6.34
CA PRO A 608 -8.98 -1.68 -5.97
C PRO A 608 -9.54 -3.03 -6.41
N THR A 609 -8.69 -3.86 -7.02
CA THR A 609 -9.17 -5.09 -7.68
C THR A 609 -9.42 -6.26 -6.75
N MET A 610 -8.87 -6.19 -5.52
CA MET A 610 -9.17 -7.13 -4.43
C MET A 610 -10.60 -6.95 -3.95
N ARG A 611 -11.29 -8.06 -3.64
CA ARG A 611 -12.69 -8.06 -3.16
C ARG A 611 -12.82 -8.86 -1.85
N GLU A 612 -14.04 -9.02 -1.37
CA GLU A 612 -14.38 -9.54 -0.03
C GLU A 612 -13.80 -10.93 0.26
N GLU A 613 -13.79 -11.84 -0.72
CA GLU A 613 -13.24 -13.19 -0.53
C GLU A 613 -11.77 -13.15 -0.11
N ALA A 614 -10.98 -12.27 -0.71
CA ALA A 614 -9.57 -12.12 -0.40
C ALA A 614 -9.33 -11.60 1.03
N LEU A 615 -10.29 -10.92 1.63
CA LEU A 615 -10.17 -10.40 3.00
C LEU A 615 -10.09 -11.51 4.05
N LEU A 616 -10.56 -12.73 3.73
CA LEU A 616 -10.56 -13.87 4.66
C LEU A 616 -9.15 -14.38 4.97
N ASN A 617 -8.17 -14.16 4.06
CA ASN A 617 -6.79 -14.62 4.22
C ASN A 617 -5.81 -13.54 3.73
N ASN A 618 -4.98 -13.00 4.63
CA ASN A 618 -4.03 -11.95 4.28
C ASN A 618 -3.01 -12.35 3.19
N ALA A 619 -2.68 -13.63 3.04
CA ALA A 619 -1.81 -14.09 1.96
C ALA A 619 -2.51 -13.96 0.58
N GLN A 620 -3.84 -14.05 0.53
CA GLN A 620 -4.63 -13.88 -0.69
C GLN A 620 -5.00 -12.42 -0.99
N GLN A 621 -4.66 -11.49 -0.11
CA GLN A 621 -4.80 -10.05 -0.34
C GLN A 621 -3.72 -9.58 -1.32
N VAL A 622 -3.94 -9.86 -2.58
CA VAL A 622 -3.11 -9.50 -3.74
C VAL A 622 -3.99 -8.85 -4.80
N ALA A 623 -3.41 -8.12 -5.73
CA ALA A 623 -4.14 -7.58 -6.87
C ALA A 623 -4.77 -8.73 -7.67
N LYS A 624 -6.02 -8.56 -8.11
CA LYS A 624 -6.81 -9.60 -8.79
C LYS A 624 -6.89 -9.38 -10.30
N LEU A 625 -6.70 -8.13 -10.73
CA LEU A 625 -6.67 -7.79 -12.15
C LEU A 625 -5.34 -7.12 -12.51
N PRO A 626 -4.83 -7.38 -13.72
CA PRO A 626 -3.56 -6.82 -14.20
C PRO A 626 -3.74 -5.37 -14.69
N ASP A 627 -3.08 -5.00 -15.81
CA ASP A 627 -3.20 -3.63 -16.35
C ASP A 627 -4.54 -3.37 -17.03
N TRP A 628 -5.17 -4.43 -17.55
CA TRP A 628 -6.47 -4.33 -18.22
C TRP A 628 -7.27 -5.62 -18.13
N ALA A 629 -8.58 -5.49 -18.21
CA ALA A 629 -9.54 -6.59 -18.33
C ALA A 629 -10.75 -6.20 -19.17
N ILE A 630 -11.39 -7.19 -19.77
CA ILE A 630 -12.68 -7.07 -20.43
C ILE A 630 -13.69 -7.89 -19.63
N ILE A 631 -14.74 -7.24 -19.17
CA ILE A 631 -15.77 -7.84 -18.32
C ILE A 631 -17.04 -8.08 -19.14
N ASN A 632 -17.60 -9.29 -19.03
CA ASN A 632 -18.94 -9.59 -19.54
C ASN A 632 -19.98 -9.21 -18.48
N LEU A 633 -20.86 -8.28 -18.83
CA LEU A 633 -21.89 -7.69 -17.97
C LEU A 633 -23.14 -8.60 -17.82
N ASN A 634 -23.20 -9.76 -18.48
CA ASN A 634 -24.27 -10.73 -18.29
C ASN A 634 -24.12 -11.51 -16.98
N THR A 635 -22.91 -11.55 -16.43
CA THR A 635 -22.62 -12.10 -15.11
C THR A 635 -22.57 -10.98 -14.09
N ALA A 636 -23.39 -11.08 -13.05
CA ALA A 636 -23.43 -10.09 -11.99
C ALA A 636 -22.09 -10.08 -11.20
N PRO A 637 -21.66 -8.91 -10.69
CA PRO A 637 -20.54 -8.83 -9.76
C PRO A 637 -20.78 -9.68 -8.49
N ASP A 638 -19.73 -10.29 -7.96
CA ASP A 638 -19.75 -11.08 -6.74
C ASP A 638 -18.60 -10.69 -5.77
N ALA A 639 -18.39 -11.47 -4.71
CA ALA A 639 -17.33 -11.25 -3.72
C ALA A 639 -15.90 -11.53 -4.25
N LYS A 640 -15.75 -11.96 -5.49
CA LYS A 640 -14.49 -12.32 -6.12
C LYS A 640 -14.19 -11.51 -7.38
N ASN A 641 -15.20 -11.29 -8.21
CA ASN A 641 -15.04 -10.68 -9.53
C ASN A 641 -16.06 -9.55 -9.77
N PRO A 642 -15.71 -8.54 -10.59
CA PRO A 642 -16.63 -7.46 -10.99
C PRO A 642 -17.64 -7.89 -12.07
N GLY A 643 -17.76 -9.17 -12.35
CA GLY A 643 -18.46 -9.86 -13.41
C GLY A 643 -17.56 -10.94 -14.00
N GLU A 644 -17.96 -11.59 -15.11
CA GLU A 644 -17.11 -12.56 -15.78
C GLU A 644 -15.93 -11.87 -16.47
N VAL A 645 -14.68 -12.22 -16.08
CA VAL A 645 -13.48 -11.73 -16.73
C VAL A 645 -13.24 -12.54 -18.02
N VAL A 646 -13.60 -11.96 -19.15
CA VAL A 646 -13.45 -12.64 -20.47
C VAL A 646 -11.99 -12.69 -20.90
N HIS A 647 -11.29 -11.56 -20.76
CA HIS A 647 -9.86 -11.44 -21.03
C HIS A 647 -9.24 -10.48 -20.05
N ALA A 648 -7.98 -10.73 -19.67
CA ALA A 648 -7.17 -9.83 -18.88
C ALA A 648 -5.70 -10.00 -19.22
N GLY A 649 -4.89 -8.96 -18.99
CA GLY A 649 -3.46 -9.01 -19.26
C GLY A 649 -2.72 -7.72 -18.94
N PHE A 650 -1.44 -7.73 -19.25
CA PHE A 650 -0.53 -6.61 -19.05
C PHE A 650 -0.25 -5.90 -20.36
N PHE A 651 -0.04 -4.58 -20.32
CA PHE A 651 0.59 -3.85 -21.40
C PHE A 651 2.09 -4.20 -21.42
N ASP A 652 2.70 -4.10 -22.60
CA ASP A 652 4.16 -4.23 -22.71
C ASP A 652 4.89 -3.02 -22.08
N SER A 653 6.23 -3.04 -22.10
CA SER A 653 7.05 -1.94 -21.58
C SER A 653 6.80 -0.59 -22.25
N GLN A 654 6.09 -0.53 -23.36
CA GLN A 654 5.70 0.68 -24.10
C GLN A 654 4.20 0.99 -24.01
N TRP A 655 3.50 0.41 -23.05
CA TRP A 655 2.04 0.58 -22.87
C TRP A 655 1.21 0.19 -24.09
N ARG A 656 1.69 -0.75 -24.91
CA ARG A 656 0.93 -1.28 -26.04
C ARG A 656 0.14 -2.49 -25.60
N ALA A 657 -1.10 -2.58 -26.10
CA ALA A 657 -1.91 -3.78 -25.95
C ALA A 657 -1.27 -4.94 -26.73
N PRO A 658 -1.39 -6.19 -26.26
CA PRO A 658 -0.96 -7.34 -27.03
C PRO A 658 -1.64 -7.34 -28.39
N GLN A 659 -0.85 -7.54 -29.44
CA GLN A 659 -1.39 -7.85 -30.78
C GLN A 659 -1.45 -9.35 -30.91
N LYS A 660 -2.54 -9.88 -31.50
CA LYS A 660 -2.68 -11.32 -31.76
C LYS A 660 -1.53 -11.85 -32.59
#